data_155d62cfe78063f591e1356a96022309
#
_entry.id   155d62cfe78063f591e1356a96022309
#
_cell.length_a   1.000
_cell.length_b   1.000
_cell.length_c   1.000
_cell.angle_alpha   90.00
_cell.angle_beta   90.00
_cell.angle_gamma   90.00
#
_symmetry.space_group_name_H-M   'P 1'
#
loop_
_entity.id
_entity.type
_entity.pdbx_description
1 polymer ?
#
loop_
_entity_poly.entity_id
_entity_poly.type
_entity_poly.pdbx_seq_one_letter_code
_entity_poly.pdbx_strand_id
1 'polypeptide(L)'
;MTKSSSRVVVVGNGMVSHRFCERLVEHDRAGRYRLVVCGEEPRPAYDRVHLTEYFAHGSADQLSLGSAAWYADHGIELRVGTRVASIDRGRREVATSGDQVIAYDALVLATGSAPFVPAIPGIDKPGAFVYRTIEDLDAILSWCQTARRAAVIGGGLLGLEAARAVLDAGLETHVFEVAPRLMPRQLDTVGAALLETSIRELGVHVHLGAQIAAIGGDGVVRRVELVGQAPIEVDIVIVSAGIRPRDELARAAGIAIGERGGVIVDDRMCTNDPDVFAIGEVALHAGTTYGLVAPGYEMAEVLAKRLSGHDAAFTGADQSAKLKLLGTEVASFGDPFRDAASTKAIAYEDQVRGVYQKLVLTRDGAQLVGGILVGDTSDYGRLLHLARSRQPMTGLPMFGAAGGACAELPDDAQVCSCNNVAAQTIRERIRTDSLATVAEVKLCTRAGSGCGGCIPIVTDLLQAELARCGRATKQLLCEHFAFTRQELFQIVAATRIRTFEELVRDHGSGLGCEVCKPTVASILASIHNEPILDEPHRPLQDSNDRFLANIQKDGTYSVVPRIPAGEVTPDQLITIGRVGKKYGLYTKITGGQRIDLFGARVEQLPEIWEELVAAGFESGHAYGKAVRTVKSCVGTNWCRFGVQDSTAFAIRIEHRYKGIRSPHKLKSAVSGCIRECAEAQSKDFGLIATESGWNVYVCGNGGSKPRHADLLTTGVDEDTAIRFLDRFLMFYIRTADRLMRTSVWLDKMDGGIEHLRDVIVRDSLGIGVELEQQMQGLVDTYACEWKGVLQDPAKRALFRPDPVARVHLPIVQRQFVRLASVSEVPRDGSIAVTYGDTQIAIFHVSARNEWYATQNSCPHTQAMVLARGIVGDAHGTPKVACPLHKKTFDLRSGDCLSADAPSIAVFPVRIEDGGIYVELPPVAEQRS
;
A
#
# COMPACT_ATOMS: atom_id res chain seq x y z
N MET A 1 1.08 57.40 -1.25
CA MET A 1 -0.21 57.01 -1.82
C MET A 1 -0.25 55.50 -1.75
N THR A 2 -0.98 54.94 -0.79
CA THR A 2 -1.26 53.47 -0.72
C THR A 2 -2.08 53.12 -1.96
N LYS A 3 -1.51 52.35 -2.89
CA LYS A 3 -2.25 51.77 -4.00
C LYS A 3 -3.40 50.94 -3.42
N SER A 4 -4.64 51.37 -3.70
CA SER A 4 -5.84 50.57 -3.39
C SER A 4 -5.65 49.15 -3.97
N SER A 5 -5.66 48.13 -3.15
CA SER A 5 -5.58 46.73 -3.64
C SER A 5 -6.88 46.40 -4.37
N SER A 6 -6.78 45.84 -5.57
CA SER A 6 -7.95 45.40 -6.35
C SER A 6 -8.60 44.18 -5.70
N ARG A 7 -9.92 44.20 -5.59
CA ARG A 7 -10.69 43.09 -5.00
C ARG A 7 -11.05 42.04 -6.04
N VAL A 8 -10.57 40.81 -5.82
CA VAL A 8 -10.94 39.64 -6.60
C VAL A 8 -11.94 38.83 -5.81
N VAL A 9 -13.16 38.67 -6.34
CA VAL A 9 -14.18 37.83 -5.74
C VAL A 9 -14.22 36.48 -6.47
N VAL A 10 -14.11 35.38 -5.73
CA VAL A 10 -14.16 34.02 -6.25
C VAL A 10 -15.48 33.38 -5.82
N VAL A 11 -16.28 32.95 -6.77
CA VAL A 11 -17.55 32.26 -6.51
C VAL A 11 -17.38 30.78 -6.66
N GLY A 12 -17.49 30.06 -5.54
CA GLY A 12 -17.20 28.64 -5.41
C GLY A 12 -15.90 28.43 -4.60
N ASN A 13 -15.92 27.49 -3.66
CA ASN A 13 -14.78 27.13 -2.82
C ASN A 13 -14.47 25.62 -2.97
N GLY A 14 -14.23 25.18 -4.21
CA GLY A 14 -13.81 23.83 -4.54
C GLY A 14 -12.30 23.75 -4.77
N MET A 15 -11.85 22.58 -5.26
CA MET A 15 -10.43 22.27 -5.53
C MET A 15 -9.77 23.31 -6.44
N VAL A 16 -10.42 23.71 -7.53
CA VAL A 16 -9.89 24.64 -8.53
C VAL A 16 -9.80 26.06 -7.97
N SER A 17 -10.80 26.49 -7.19
CA SER A 17 -10.80 27.76 -6.48
C SER A 17 -9.63 27.87 -5.49
N HIS A 18 -9.45 26.83 -4.67
CA HIS A 18 -8.33 26.77 -3.72
C HIS A 18 -6.99 26.84 -4.46
N ARG A 19 -6.83 26.07 -5.55
CA ARG A 19 -5.63 26.10 -6.39
C ARG A 19 -5.37 27.48 -6.98
N PHE A 20 -6.41 28.17 -7.43
CA PHE A 20 -6.29 29.54 -7.91
C PHE A 20 -5.80 30.49 -6.81
N CYS A 21 -6.33 30.38 -5.59
CA CYS A 21 -5.88 31.18 -4.45
C CYS A 21 -4.41 30.93 -4.12
N GLU A 22 -3.98 29.64 -4.07
CA GLU A 22 -2.55 29.28 -3.86
C GLU A 22 -1.67 29.98 -4.91
N ARG A 23 -2.03 29.83 -6.19
CA ARG A 23 -1.22 30.35 -7.28
C ARG A 23 -1.22 31.88 -7.36
N LEU A 24 -2.34 32.52 -7.08
CA LEU A 24 -2.38 33.98 -7.07
C LEU A 24 -1.53 34.54 -5.92
N VAL A 25 -1.57 33.94 -4.74
CA VAL A 25 -0.70 34.33 -3.61
C VAL A 25 0.79 34.15 -3.97
N GLU A 26 1.15 33.04 -4.62
CA GLU A 26 2.54 32.80 -5.06
C GLU A 26 3.03 33.80 -6.10
N HIS A 27 2.18 34.18 -7.06
CA HIS A 27 2.54 35.09 -8.16
C HIS A 27 2.40 36.57 -7.81
N ASP A 28 1.46 36.96 -6.94
CA ASP A 28 1.23 38.36 -6.55
C ASP A 28 2.10 38.81 -5.35
N ARG A 29 3.41 38.70 -5.50
CA ARG A 29 4.37 39.11 -4.46
C ARG A 29 4.24 40.61 -4.08
N ALA A 30 3.57 41.41 -4.90
CA ALA A 30 3.38 42.83 -4.66
C ALA A 30 2.13 43.15 -3.84
N GLY A 31 1.30 42.12 -3.51
CA GLY A 31 0.06 42.29 -2.72
C GLY A 31 -0.97 43.22 -3.38
N ARG A 32 -1.11 43.14 -4.71
CA ARG A 32 -2.03 43.98 -5.51
C ARG A 32 -3.49 43.60 -5.35
N TYR A 33 -3.73 42.35 -4.93
CA TYR A 33 -5.07 41.78 -4.89
C TYR A 33 -5.50 41.43 -3.47
N ARG A 34 -6.76 41.70 -3.17
CA ARG A 34 -7.45 41.24 -1.98
C ARG A 34 -8.49 40.17 -2.43
N LEU A 35 -8.31 38.95 -1.97
CA LEU A 35 -9.18 37.82 -2.30
C LEU A 35 -10.36 37.73 -1.34
N VAL A 36 -11.56 37.56 -1.90
CA VAL A 36 -12.78 37.15 -1.17
C VAL A 36 -13.31 35.89 -1.82
N VAL A 37 -13.40 34.77 -1.10
CA VAL A 37 -13.87 33.49 -1.61
C VAL A 37 -15.21 33.15 -0.97
N CYS A 38 -16.25 32.97 -1.79
CA CYS A 38 -17.59 32.61 -1.34
C CYS A 38 -17.88 31.12 -1.68
N GLY A 39 -18.05 30.29 -0.66
CA GLY A 39 -18.41 28.87 -0.76
C GLY A 39 -19.76 28.60 -0.16
N GLU A 40 -20.66 27.87 -0.86
CA GLU A 40 -21.97 27.53 -0.33
C GLU A 40 -21.93 26.42 0.73
N GLU A 41 -20.91 25.53 0.67
CA GLU A 41 -20.70 24.48 1.66
C GLU A 41 -20.15 25.06 2.98
N PRO A 42 -20.43 24.42 4.13
CA PRO A 42 -20.10 24.95 5.45
C PRO A 42 -18.62 24.77 5.84
N ARG A 43 -17.76 24.37 4.91
CA ARG A 43 -16.35 24.04 5.17
C ARG A 43 -15.39 24.63 4.13
N PRO A 44 -14.08 24.74 4.43
CA PRO A 44 -13.04 25.03 3.44
C PRO A 44 -12.97 24.00 2.33
N ALA A 45 -12.21 24.30 1.27
CA ALA A 45 -12.01 23.42 0.13
C ALA A 45 -11.42 22.06 0.55
N TYR A 46 -11.92 20.98 -0.02
CA TYR A 46 -11.49 19.61 0.23
C TYR A 46 -11.33 18.81 -1.06
N ASP A 47 -10.58 17.72 -0.98
CA ASP A 47 -10.28 16.83 -2.11
C ASP A 47 -11.47 15.95 -2.48
N ARG A 48 -12.11 16.27 -3.61
CA ARG A 48 -13.27 15.53 -4.14
C ARG A 48 -12.86 14.32 -4.99
N VAL A 49 -11.57 14.21 -5.34
CA VAL A 49 -11.07 13.03 -6.07
C VAL A 49 -10.97 11.83 -5.12
N HIS A 50 -10.76 12.07 -3.83
CA HIS A 50 -10.63 11.04 -2.81
C HIS A 50 -11.87 10.91 -1.90
N LEU A 51 -13.05 11.29 -2.38
CA LEU A 51 -14.31 11.17 -1.61
C LEU A 51 -14.57 9.74 -1.10
N THR A 52 -14.14 8.72 -1.84
CA THR A 52 -14.28 7.32 -1.42
C THR A 52 -13.55 7.01 -0.11
N GLU A 53 -12.46 7.74 0.19
CA GLU A 53 -11.72 7.58 1.44
C GLU A 53 -12.53 8.02 2.66
N TYR A 54 -13.51 8.93 2.46
CA TYR A 54 -14.41 9.35 3.53
C TYR A 54 -15.21 8.20 4.12
N PHE A 55 -15.62 7.22 3.31
CA PHE A 55 -16.33 6.03 3.79
C PHE A 55 -15.48 5.16 4.72
N ALA A 56 -14.16 5.20 4.54
CA ALA A 56 -13.24 4.43 5.39
C ALA A 56 -12.93 5.16 6.71
N HIS A 57 -12.93 6.49 6.73
CA HIS A 57 -12.39 7.27 7.84
C HIS A 57 -13.42 8.15 8.56
N GLY A 58 -14.53 8.52 7.92
CA GLY A 58 -15.61 9.35 8.50
C GLY A 58 -15.19 10.76 8.91
N SER A 59 -14.01 11.26 8.47
CA SER A 59 -13.48 12.57 8.84
C SER A 59 -13.23 13.45 7.63
N ALA A 60 -13.93 14.59 7.58
CA ALA A 60 -13.77 15.61 6.55
C ALA A 60 -12.37 16.28 6.60
N ASP A 61 -11.72 16.30 7.75
CA ASP A 61 -10.43 16.96 7.95
C ASP A 61 -9.31 16.29 7.16
N GLN A 62 -9.41 14.98 6.93
CA GLN A 62 -8.43 14.23 6.14
C GLN A 62 -8.48 14.58 4.65
N LEU A 63 -9.61 15.05 4.16
CA LEU A 63 -9.78 15.51 2.79
C LEU A 63 -9.46 17.00 2.62
N SER A 64 -9.17 17.73 3.69
CA SER A 64 -8.96 19.18 3.65
C SER A 64 -7.77 19.55 2.76
N LEU A 65 -7.96 20.48 1.82
CA LEU A 65 -6.89 21.05 0.99
C LEU A 65 -6.23 22.26 1.64
N GLY A 66 -6.95 22.95 2.50
CA GLY A 66 -6.43 24.08 3.26
C GLY A 66 -7.32 24.43 4.43
N SER A 67 -6.73 24.61 5.62
CA SER A 67 -7.46 25.01 6.82
C SER A 67 -7.96 26.45 6.74
N ALA A 68 -8.98 26.82 7.54
CA ALA A 68 -9.41 28.21 7.66
C ALA A 68 -8.25 29.14 8.09
N ALA A 69 -7.31 28.63 8.90
CA ALA A 69 -6.10 29.35 9.27
C ALA A 69 -5.23 29.65 8.05
N TRP A 70 -5.07 28.71 7.12
CA TRP A 70 -4.29 28.93 5.90
C TRP A 70 -4.82 30.14 5.10
N TYR A 71 -6.14 30.25 4.91
CA TYR A 71 -6.75 31.39 4.22
C TYR A 71 -6.48 32.70 4.98
N ALA A 72 -6.64 32.71 6.30
CA ALA A 72 -6.40 33.87 7.13
C ALA A 72 -4.93 34.35 7.09
N ASP A 73 -3.98 33.40 7.19
CA ASP A 73 -2.53 33.67 7.16
C ASP A 73 -2.07 34.26 5.81
N HIS A 74 -2.82 33.98 4.72
CA HIS A 74 -2.56 34.53 3.39
C HIS A 74 -3.44 35.74 3.06
N GLY A 75 -4.16 36.31 4.04
CA GLY A 75 -5.00 37.51 3.87
C GLY A 75 -6.22 37.27 2.97
N ILE A 76 -6.68 36.03 2.82
CA ILE A 76 -7.84 35.67 2.03
C ILE A 76 -9.10 35.68 2.91
N GLU A 77 -10.09 36.43 2.54
CA GLU A 77 -11.39 36.44 3.22
C GLU A 77 -12.25 35.24 2.73
N LEU A 78 -12.23 34.14 3.49
CA LEU A 78 -13.02 32.94 3.19
C LEU A 78 -14.41 33.05 3.84
N ARG A 79 -15.48 32.94 3.04
CA ARG A 79 -16.89 32.93 3.46
C ARG A 79 -17.50 31.57 3.16
N VAL A 80 -17.43 30.65 4.12
CA VAL A 80 -18.12 29.36 4.03
C VAL A 80 -19.63 29.52 4.31
N GLY A 81 -20.45 28.60 3.84
CA GLY A 81 -21.90 28.67 3.97
C GLY A 81 -22.52 29.87 3.24
N THR A 82 -21.79 30.50 2.32
CA THR A 82 -22.20 31.74 1.66
C THR A 82 -22.43 31.50 0.17
N ARG A 83 -23.68 31.34 -0.22
CA ARG A 83 -24.08 31.18 -1.61
C ARG A 83 -24.22 32.54 -2.26
N VAL A 84 -23.58 32.75 -3.41
CA VAL A 84 -23.82 33.89 -4.27
C VAL A 84 -25.10 33.64 -5.07
N ALA A 85 -26.06 34.56 -5.00
CA ALA A 85 -27.38 34.42 -5.59
C ALA A 85 -27.52 35.19 -6.92
N SER A 86 -26.80 36.33 -7.08
CA SER A 86 -26.85 37.13 -8.31
C SER A 86 -25.56 37.90 -8.55
N ILE A 87 -25.33 38.29 -9.81
CA ILE A 87 -24.23 39.14 -10.27
C ILE A 87 -24.82 40.37 -10.97
N ASP A 88 -24.48 41.56 -10.48
CA ASP A 88 -24.73 42.84 -11.18
C ASP A 88 -23.43 43.29 -11.87
N ARG A 89 -23.34 43.03 -13.18
CA ARG A 89 -22.14 43.38 -13.99
C ARG A 89 -21.99 44.88 -14.15
N GLY A 90 -23.12 45.65 -14.15
CA GLY A 90 -23.09 47.12 -14.31
C GLY A 90 -22.49 47.78 -13.09
N ARG A 91 -22.81 47.30 -11.88
CA ARG A 91 -22.31 47.82 -10.61
C ARG A 91 -21.04 47.11 -10.17
N ARG A 92 -20.66 46.00 -10.81
CA ARG A 92 -19.56 45.12 -10.39
C ARG A 92 -19.77 44.60 -8.96
N GLU A 93 -20.94 44.06 -8.70
CA GLU A 93 -21.33 43.57 -7.38
C GLU A 93 -21.91 42.13 -7.51
N VAL A 94 -21.64 41.32 -6.47
CA VAL A 94 -22.34 40.06 -6.27
C VAL A 94 -23.21 40.17 -5.02
N ALA A 95 -24.43 39.65 -5.07
CA ALA A 95 -25.29 39.51 -3.90
C ALA A 95 -25.35 38.07 -3.44
N THR A 96 -25.28 37.87 -2.12
CA THR A 96 -25.39 36.54 -1.48
C THR A 96 -26.84 36.23 -1.16
N SER A 97 -27.15 34.95 -0.87
CA SER A 97 -28.47 34.51 -0.41
C SER A 97 -28.91 35.13 0.93
N GLY A 98 -27.97 35.71 1.68
CA GLY A 98 -28.21 36.46 2.92
C GLY A 98 -28.20 37.97 2.71
N ASP A 99 -28.54 38.47 1.49
CA ASP A 99 -28.66 39.85 1.10
C ASP A 99 -27.40 40.72 1.32
N GLN A 100 -26.23 40.12 1.49
CA GLN A 100 -24.96 40.82 1.53
C GLN A 100 -24.49 41.14 0.10
N VAL A 101 -24.01 42.37 -0.11
CA VAL A 101 -23.47 42.82 -1.39
C VAL A 101 -21.95 42.92 -1.27
N ILE A 102 -21.24 42.35 -2.26
CA ILE A 102 -19.79 42.39 -2.31
C ILE A 102 -19.37 42.96 -3.67
N ALA A 103 -18.72 44.14 -3.65
CA ALA A 103 -18.15 44.76 -4.84
C ALA A 103 -16.89 44.03 -5.28
N TYR A 104 -16.59 43.97 -6.58
CA TYR A 104 -15.40 43.37 -7.15
C TYR A 104 -14.76 44.24 -8.23
N ASP A 105 -13.47 44.13 -8.38
CA ASP A 105 -12.71 44.63 -9.53
C ASP A 105 -12.50 43.52 -10.58
N ALA A 106 -12.41 42.27 -10.10
CA ALA A 106 -12.42 41.05 -10.93
C ALA A 106 -13.28 39.97 -10.28
N LEU A 107 -14.04 39.26 -11.05
CA LEU A 107 -14.90 38.16 -10.64
C LEU A 107 -14.44 36.84 -11.25
N VAL A 108 -14.24 35.81 -10.44
CA VAL A 108 -13.86 34.48 -10.88
C VAL A 108 -14.97 33.47 -10.57
N LEU A 109 -15.56 32.90 -11.60
CA LEU A 109 -16.56 31.85 -11.49
C LEU A 109 -15.85 30.49 -11.42
N ALA A 110 -15.86 29.88 -10.24
CA ALA A 110 -15.30 28.55 -9.96
C ALA A 110 -16.39 27.65 -9.35
N THR A 111 -17.62 27.79 -9.83
CA THR A 111 -18.81 27.10 -9.32
C THR A 111 -18.84 25.60 -9.58
N GLY A 112 -17.96 25.11 -10.46
CA GLY A 112 -17.78 23.69 -10.74
C GLY A 112 -18.98 23.08 -11.48
N SER A 113 -19.36 21.86 -11.10
CA SER A 113 -20.46 21.12 -11.71
C SER A 113 -21.42 20.54 -10.65
N ALA A 114 -22.61 20.23 -11.05
CA ALA A 114 -23.62 19.48 -10.29
C ALA A 114 -23.79 18.07 -10.87
N PRO A 115 -24.18 17.07 -10.07
CA PRO A 115 -24.56 15.76 -10.58
C PRO A 115 -25.69 15.87 -11.60
N PHE A 116 -25.58 15.11 -12.66
CA PHE A 116 -26.70 14.94 -13.59
C PHE A 116 -27.63 13.86 -13.05
N VAL A 117 -28.84 14.25 -12.68
CA VAL A 117 -29.91 13.34 -12.28
C VAL A 117 -30.84 13.14 -13.48
N PRO A 118 -30.90 11.93 -14.05
CA PRO A 118 -31.81 11.64 -15.16
C PRO A 118 -33.29 11.75 -14.72
N ALA A 119 -34.19 12.12 -15.64
CA ALA A 119 -35.61 12.23 -15.35
C ALA A 119 -36.26 10.84 -15.28
N ILE A 120 -35.93 10.07 -14.24
CA ILE A 120 -36.52 8.75 -13.97
C ILE A 120 -37.61 8.91 -12.92
N PRO A 121 -38.87 8.44 -13.20
CA PRO A 121 -39.94 8.48 -12.21
C PRO A 121 -39.53 7.88 -10.88
N GLY A 122 -39.71 8.63 -9.79
CA GLY A 122 -39.42 8.19 -8.43
C GLY A 122 -37.96 8.32 -8.01
N ILE A 123 -37.11 8.99 -8.81
CA ILE A 123 -35.69 9.24 -8.48
C ILE A 123 -35.51 10.24 -7.31
N ASP A 124 -36.57 10.93 -6.92
CA ASP A 124 -36.66 11.91 -5.84
C ASP A 124 -37.12 11.29 -4.50
N LYS A 125 -37.41 9.99 -4.48
CA LYS A 125 -37.84 9.30 -3.25
C LYS A 125 -36.77 9.26 -2.19
N PRO A 126 -37.13 9.30 -0.89
CA PRO A 126 -36.24 8.96 0.19
C PRO A 126 -35.53 7.62 -0.05
N GLY A 127 -34.19 7.58 0.08
CA GLY A 127 -33.34 6.45 -0.27
C GLY A 127 -32.68 6.58 -1.64
N ALA A 128 -32.97 7.66 -2.40
CA ALA A 128 -32.20 8.01 -3.58
C ALA A 128 -31.26 9.18 -3.28
N PHE A 129 -30.00 9.05 -3.63
CA PHE A 129 -28.91 9.99 -3.29
C PHE A 129 -28.08 10.30 -4.53
N VAL A 130 -27.38 11.42 -4.50
CA VAL A 130 -26.27 11.74 -5.39
C VAL A 130 -24.95 11.53 -4.67
N TYR A 131 -23.85 11.47 -5.41
CA TYR A 131 -22.51 11.23 -4.88
C TYR A 131 -21.59 12.39 -5.28
N ARG A 132 -21.50 13.45 -4.45
CA ARG A 132 -20.75 14.66 -4.84
C ARG A 132 -20.13 15.44 -3.68
N THR A 133 -20.82 15.55 -2.54
CA THR A 133 -20.39 16.32 -1.38
C THR A 133 -20.25 15.43 -0.14
N ILE A 134 -19.59 15.93 0.89
CA ILE A 134 -19.47 15.21 2.17
C ILE A 134 -20.87 15.00 2.78
N GLU A 135 -21.77 15.97 2.65
CA GLU A 135 -23.15 15.86 3.11
C GLU A 135 -23.91 14.73 2.41
N ASP A 136 -23.66 14.53 1.11
CA ASP A 136 -24.21 13.37 0.38
C ASP A 136 -23.69 12.05 0.96
N LEU A 137 -22.37 12.01 1.27
CA LEU A 137 -21.74 10.82 1.84
C LEU A 137 -22.26 10.50 3.24
N ASP A 138 -22.46 11.52 4.09
CA ASP A 138 -23.06 11.36 5.43
C ASP A 138 -24.46 10.76 5.32
N ALA A 139 -25.29 11.28 4.39
CA ALA A 139 -26.63 10.76 4.14
C ALA A 139 -26.60 9.31 3.63
N ILE A 140 -25.70 8.98 2.70
CA ILE A 140 -25.51 7.62 2.19
C ILE A 140 -25.07 6.69 3.32
N LEU A 141 -24.06 7.05 4.11
CA LEU A 141 -23.56 6.27 5.24
C LEU A 141 -24.64 5.98 6.27
N SER A 142 -25.41 7.01 6.62
CA SER A 142 -26.55 6.86 7.54
C SER A 142 -27.58 5.86 7.03
N TRP A 143 -27.89 5.91 5.73
CA TRP A 143 -28.87 5.01 5.12
C TRP A 143 -28.34 3.58 4.99
N CYS A 144 -27.05 3.40 4.70
CA CYS A 144 -26.40 2.10 4.61
C CYS A 144 -26.47 1.28 5.91
N GLN A 145 -26.66 1.92 7.07
CA GLN A 145 -26.79 1.21 8.35
C GLN A 145 -28.00 0.26 8.40
N THR A 146 -29.04 0.55 7.61
CA THR A 146 -30.30 -0.23 7.57
C THR A 146 -30.54 -0.89 6.21
N ALA A 147 -29.83 -0.45 5.17
CA ALA A 147 -29.94 -1.01 3.82
C ALA A 147 -29.20 -2.35 3.72
N ARG A 148 -29.64 -3.20 2.81
CA ARG A 148 -29.00 -4.47 2.46
C ARG A 148 -28.56 -4.53 1.01
N ARG A 149 -29.26 -3.83 0.13
CA ARG A 149 -29.04 -3.86 -1.34
C ARG A 149 -28.95 -2.45 -1.89
N ALA A 150 -27.92 -2.20 -2.66
CA ALA A 150 -27.64 -0.91 -3.27
C ALA A 150 -27.72 -0.97 -4.80
N ALA A 151 -28.33 0.05 -5.40
CA ALA A 151 -28.27 0.32 -6.83
C ALA A 151 -27.43 1.56 -7.09
N VAL A 152 -26.48 1.46 -8.00
CA VAL A 152 -25.70 2.59 -8.52
C VAL A 152 -26.06 2.82 -9.97
N ILE A 153 -26.56 4.01 -10.31
CA ILE A 153 -26.96 4.41 -11.66
C ILE A 153 -25.79 5.17 -12.31
N GLY A 154 -25.12 4.52 -13.23
CA GLY A 154 -23.94 4.98 -13.97
C GLY A 154 -22.71 4.09 -13.73
N GLY A 155 -22.18 3.51 -14.80
CA GLY A 155 -20.99 2.67 -14.84
C GLY A 155 -19.71 3.43 -15.23
N GLY A 156 -19.70 4.75 -15.01
CA GLY A 156 -18.51 5.60 -15.15
C GLY A 156 -17.66 5.63 -13.88
N LEU A 157 -16.63 6.49 -13.88
CA LEU A 157 -15.66 6.61 -12.78
C LEU A 157 -16.33 6.75 -11.40
N LEU A 158 -17.07 7.83 -11.19
CA LEU A 158 -17.71 8.10 -9.90
C LEU A 158 -18.76 7.05 -9.50
N GLY A 159 -19.41 6.42 -10.48
CA GLY A 159 -20.36 5.34 -10.21
C GLY A 159 -19.66 4.08 -9.68
N LEU A 160 -18.52 3.72 -10.26
CA LEU A 160 -17.72 2.58 -9.79
C LEU A 160 -17.08 2.85 -8.42
N GLU A 161 -16.71 4.11 -8.14
CA GLU A 161 -16.27 4.53 -6.81
C GLU A 161 -17.40 4.44 -5.77
N ALA A 162 -18.58 4.93 -6.11
CA ALA A 162 -19.77 4.80 -5.27
C ALA A 162 -20.14 3.32 -5.03
N ALA A 163 -20.05 2.47 -6.07
CA ALA A 163 -20.27 1.04 -5.96
C ALA A 163 -19.27 0.39 -5.00
N ARG A 164 -18.00 0.80 -5.04
CA ARG A 164 -17.00 0.36 -4.10
C ARG A 164 -17.36 0.74 -2.66
N ALA A 165 -17.77 1.97 -2.44
CA ALA A 165 -18.11 2.48 -1.11
C ALA A 165 -19.23 1.68 -0.46
N VAL A 166 -20.33 1.39 -1.20
CA VAL A 166 -21.46 0.62 -0.65
C VAL A 166 -21.15 -0.88 -0.55
N LEU A 167 -20.32 -1.42 -1.42
CA LEU A 167 -19.81 -2.80 -1.31
C LEU A 167 -18.98 -2.97 -0.03
N ASP A 168 -18.08 -2.03 0.25
CA ASP A 168 -17.26 -2.05 1.46
C ASP A 168 -18.10 -1.83 2.74
N ALA A 169 -19.24 -1.16 2.61
CA ALA A 169 -20.25 -1.08 3.67
C ALA A 169 -21.06 -2.38 3.85
N GLY A 170 -20.78 -3.43 3.07
CA GLY A 170 -21.38 -4.75 3.18
C GLY A 170 -22.71 -4.94 2.46
N LEU A 171 -23.08 -4.04 1.53
CA LEU A 171 -24.32 -4.14 0.78
C LEU A 171 -24.13 -4.99 -0.50
N GLU A 172 -25.13 -5.81 -0.83
CA GLU A 172 -25.26 -6.39 -2.16
C GLU A 172 -25.41 -5.25 -3.19
N THR A 173 -24.47 -5.18 -4.15
CA THR A 173 -24.31 -3.99 -4.97
C THR A 173 -24.64 -4.26 -6.44
N HIS A 174 -25.54 -3.47 -7.03
CA HIS A 174 -25.93 -3.50 -8.43
C HIS A 174 -25.50 -2.20 -9.12
N VAL A 175 -24.81 -2.30 -10.27
CA VAL A 175 -24.41 -1.16 -11.11
C VAL A 175 -25.21 -1.21 -12.41
N PHE A 176 -25.93 -0.14 -12.73
CA PHE A 176 -26.74 0.02 -13.94
C PHE A 176 -26.08 1.01 -14.88
N GLU A 177 -25.68 0.56 -16.07
CA GLU A 177 -25.10 1.39 -17.13
C GLU A 177 -25.96 1.32 -18.40
N VAL A 178 -26.35 2.48 -18.90
CA VAL A 178 -27.17 2.59 -20.13
C VAL A 178 -26.37 2.26 -21.39
N ALA A 179 -25.05 2.50 -21.35
CA ALA A 179 -24.16 2.11 -22.45
C ALA A 179 -23.95 0.58 -22.48
N PRO A 180 -23.54 0.01 -23.62
CA PRO A 180 -23.27 -1.42 -23.75
C PRO A 180 -21.95 -1.85 -23.07
N ARG A 181 -21.25 -0.96 -22.38
CA ARG A 181 -19.98 -1.25 -21.65
C ARG A 181 -19.73 -0.25 -20.53
N LEU A 182 -18.95 -0.66 -19.54
CA LEU A 182 -18.45 0.22 -18.49
C LEU A 182 -17.45 1.24 -19.06
N MET A 183 -17.34 2.40 -18.42
CA MET A 183 -16.35 3.44 -18.74
C MET A 183 -16.30 3.79 -20.25
N PRO A 184 -17.43 4.05 -20.93
CA PRO A 184 -17.50 4.10 -22.40
C PRO A 184 -16.65 5.23 -23.03
N ARG A 185 -16.25 6.24 -22.24
CA ARG A 185 -15.37 7.33 -22.67
C ARG A 185 -13.87 6.99 -22.57
N GLN A 186 -13.50 6.06 -21.68
CA GLN A 186 -12.10 5.72 -21.39
C GLN A 186 -11.69 4.36 -21.95
N LEU A 187 -12.63 3.41 -22.04
CA LEU A 187 -12.36 2.03 -22.43
C LEU A 187 -13.08 1.64 -23.71
N ASP A 188 -12.39 0.87 -24.53
CA ASP A 188 -13.00 0.15 -25.63
C ASP A 188 -13.68 -1.14 -25.14
N THR A 189 -14.22 -1.92 -26.07
CA THR A 189 -15.01 -3.12 -25.73
C THR A 189 -14.17 -4.16 -24.99
N VAL A 190 -12.91 -4.36 -25.36
CA VAL A 190 -12.03 -5.37 -24.75
C VAL A 190 -11.62 -4.93 -23.35
N GLY A 191 -11.11 -3.71 -23.20
CA GLY A 191 -10.73 -3.17 -21.91
C GLY A 191 -11.89 -3.10 -20.91
N ALA A 192 -13.10 -2.74 -21.40
CA ALA A 192 -14.30 -2.69 -20.56
C ALA A 192 -14.76 -4.08 -20.13
N ALA A 193 -14.65 -5.10 -20.99
CA ALA A 193 -15.02 -6.49 -20.64
C ALA A 193 -14.08 -7.05 -19.55
N LEU A 194 -12.79 -6.72 -19.63
CA LEU A 194 -11.83 -7.13 -18.60
C LEU A 194 -12.14 -6.47 -17.24
N LEU A 195 -12.42 -5.17 -17.25
CA LEU A 195 -12.83 -4.45 -16.04
C LEU A 195 -14.15 -5.01 -15.47
N GLU A 196 -15.14 -5.31 -16.33
CA GLU A 196 -16.40 -5.91 -15.91
C GLU A 196 -16.18 -7.27 -15.22
N THR A 197 -15.34 -8.13 -15.80
CA THR A 197 -15.01 -9.44 -15.22
C THR A 197 -14.43 -9.25 -13.80
N SER A 198 -13.46 -8.37 -13.64
CA SER A 198 -12.83 -8.10 -12.33
C SER A 198 -13.85 -7.55 -11.32
N ILE A 199 -14.78 -6.70 -11.75
CA ILE A 199 -15.81 -6.12 -10.87
C ILE A 199 -16.84 -7.18 -10.45
N ARG A 200 -17.23 -8.08 -11.35
CA ARG A 200 -18.12 -9.21 -11.03
C ARG A 200 -17.50 -10.21 -10.07
N GLU A 201 -16.20 -10.47 -10.19
CA GLU A 201 -15.45 -11.33 -9.27
C GLU A 201 -15.43 -10.78 -7.83
N LEU A 202 -15.59 -9.47 -7.65
CA LEU A 202 -15.75 -8.83 -6.33
C LEU A 202 -17.18 -8.94 -5.77
N GLY A 203 -18.11 -9.55 -6.50
CA GLY A 203 -19.49 -9.71 -6.07
C GLY A 203 -20.43 -8.57 -6.49
N VAL A 204 -20.00 -7.66 -7.36
CA VAL A 204 -20.87 -6.60 -7.89
C VAL A 204 -21.67 -7.11 -9.10
N HIS A 205 -22.98 -6.88 -9.08
CA HIS A 205 -23.88 -7.21 -10.17
C HIS A 205 -23.91 -6.08 -11.22
N VAL A 206 -23.33 -6.29 -12.39
CA VAL A 206 -23.24 -5.29 -13.45
C VAL A 206 -24.37 -5.51 -14.49
N HIS A 207 -25.15 -4.47 -14.78
CA HIS A 207 -26.25 -4.45 -15.75
C HIS A 207 -25.93 -3.45 -16.86
N LEU A 208 -25.45 -3.95 -18.01
CA LEU A 208 -25.12 -3.13 -19.18
C LEU A 208 -26.32 -2.99 -20.12
N GLY A 209 -26.39 -1.86 -20.83
CA GLY A 209 -27.56 -1.56 -21.70
C GLY A 209 -28.86 -1.37 -20.92
N ALA A 210 -28.74 -1.15 -19.59
CA ALA A 210 -29.89 -1.13 -18.69
C ALA A 210 -30.68 0.19 -18.81
N GLN A 211 -31.90 0.13 -19.31
CA GLN A 211 -32.85 1.25 -19.33
C GLN A 211 -33.76 1.18 -18.10
N ILE A 212 -33.57 2.12 -17.17
CA ILE A 212 -34.40 2.20 -15.97
C ILE A 212 -35.72 2.93 -16.31
N ALA A 213 -36.84 2.25 -16.09
CA ALA A 213 -38.19 2.79 -16.32
C ALA A 213 -38.67 3.63 -15.13
N ALA A 214 -38.40 3.18 -13.91
CA ALA A 214 -38.81 3.88 -12.68
C ALA A 214 -38.02 3.38 -11.46
N ILE A 215 -38.03 4.18 -10.38
CA ILE A 215 -37.66 3.78 -9.04
C ILE A 215 -38.95 3.54 -8.24
N GLY A 216 -39.23 2.26 -7.95
CA GLY A 216 -40.46 1.81 -7.27
C GLY A 216 -40.31 1.81 -5.75
N GLY A 217 -41.50 1.85 -5.08
CA GLY A 217 -41.65 1.77 -3.63
C GLY A 217 -42.69 2.74 -3.08
N ASP A 218 -43.33 2.41 -1.95
CA ASP A 218 -44.35 3.22 -1.30
C ASP A 218 -43.69 4.26 -0.38
N GLY A 219 -43.52 5.48 -0.94
CA GLY A 219 -42.93 6.60 -0.22
C GLY A 219 -41.39 6.51 0.02
N VAL A 220 -40.76 5.39 -0.30
CA VAL A 220 -39.31 5.16 -0.14
C VAL A 220 -38.84 4.23 -1.26
N VAL A 221 -37.55 4.28 -1.60
CA VAL A 221 -36.91 3.36 -2.54
C VAL A 221 -37.04 1.91 -2.08
N ARG A 222 -37.54 1.01 -2.98
CA ARG A 222 -37.62 -0.44 -2.73
C ARG A 222 -37.15 -1.29 -3.89
N ARG A 223 -37.19 -0.77 -5.14
CA ARG A 223 -36.81 -1.50 -6.34
C ARG A 223 -36.42 -0.58 -7.48
N VAL A 224 -35.60 -1.09 -8.38
CA VAL A 224 -35.32 -0.51 -9.69
C VAL A 224 -36.15 -1.27 -10.74
N GLU A 225 -37.00 -0.56 -11.47
CA GLU A 225 -37.80 -1.12 -12.54
C GLU A 225 -37.09 -0.91 -13.88
N LEU A 226 -36.87 -2.00 -14.61
CA LEU A 226 -36.15 -2.01 -15.88
C LEU A 226 -37.14 -2.19 -17.06
N VAL A 227 -36.81 -1.60 -18.20
CA VAL A 227 -37.60 -1.81 -19.42
C VAL A 227 -37.42 -3.24 -19.90
N GLY A 228 -38.52 -4.01 -19.94
CA GLY A 228 -38.55 -5.37 -20.47
C GLY A 228 -37.89 -6.44 -19.60
N GLN A 229 -37.58 -6.15 -18.33
CA GLN A 229 -36.96 -7.09 -17.38
C GLN A 229 -37.71 -7.07 -16.03
N ALA A 230 -37.50 -8.06 -15.22
CA ALA A 230 -38.01 -8.10 -13.85
C ALA A 230 -37.37 -6.98 -13.02
N PRO A 231 -38.15 -6.37 -12.09
CA PRO A 231 -37.60 -5.37 -11.18
C PRO A 231 -36.57 -5.99 -10.24
N ILE A 232 -35.58 -5.18 -9.86
CA ILE A 232 -34.54 -5.57 -8.93
C ILE A 232 -34.80 -4.85 -7.60
N GLU A 233 -34.93 -5.62 -6.52
CA GLU A 233 -35.16 -5.10 -5.19
C GLU A 233 -33.91 -4.43 -4.64
N VAL A 234 -34.03 -3.19 -4.17
CA VAL A 234 -32.94 -2.39 -3.58
C VAL A 234 -33.48 -1.50 -2.47
N ASP A 235 -32.62 -1.15 -1.52
CA ASP A 235 -32.96 -0.33 -0.37
C ASP A 235 -32.39 1.11 -0.50
N ILE A 236 -31.41 1.29 -1.37
CA ILE A 236 -30.75 2.57 -1.65
C ILE A 236 -30.44 2.68 -3.14
N VAL A 237 -30.58 3.88 -3.69
CA VAL A 237 -30.16 4.24 -5.06
C VAL A 237 -29.15 5.37 -5.00
N ILE A 238 -28.01 5.23 -5.66
CA ILE A 238 -27.00 6.28 -5.81
C ILE A 238 -26.91 6.67 -7.28
N VAL A 239 -27.13 7.96 -7.56
CA VAL A 239 -27.14 8.50 -8.93
C VAL A 239 -25.76 9.08 -9.25
N SER A 240 -25.09 8.50 -10.23
CA SER A 240 -23.78 8.92 -10.74
C SER A 240 -23.72 8.87 -12.28
N ALA A 241 -24.76 9.42 -12.92
CA ALA A 241 -24.97 9.35 -14.37
C ALA A 241 -24.29 10.48 -15.16
N GLY A 242 -23.34 11.17 -14.56
CA GLY A 242 -22.60 12.28 -15.16
C GLY A 242 -22.73 13.59 -14.40
N ILE A 243 -22.19 14.67 -15.00
CA ILE A 243 -22.18 16.01 -14.40
C ILE A 243 -22.69 17.07 -15.39
N ARG A 244 -23.19 18.20 -14.87
CA ARG A 244 -23.51 19.41 -15.62
C ARG A 244 -22.78 20.61 -15.03
N PRO A 245 -22.21 21.51 -15.86
CA PRO A 245 -21.68 22.78 -15.39
C PRO A 245 -22.71 23.59 -14.59
N ARG A 246 -22.28 24.17 -13.46
CA ARG A 246 -23.13 25.07 -12.64
C ARG A 246 -23.07 26.49 -13.19
N ASP A 247 -23.71 26.72 -14.32
CA ASP A 247 -23.68 27.96 -15.08
C ASP A 247 -24.89 28.85 -14.86
N GLU A 248 -25.83 28.49 -13.97
CA GLU A 248 -27.09 29.19 -13.73
C GLU A 248 -26.87 30.65 -13.35
N LEU A 249 -25.89 30.91 -12.49
CA LEU A 249 -25.52 32.26 -12.02
C LEU A 249 -24.97 33.11 -13.16
N ALA A 250 -24.10 32.54 -14.00
CA ALA A 250 -23.55 33.20 -15.19
C ALA A 250 -24.62 33.49 -16.23
N ARG A 251 -25.52 32.52 -16.47
CA ARG A 251 -26.65 32.67 -17.39
C ARG A 251 -27.59 33.77 -16.96
N ALA A 252 -27.94 33.84 -15.67
CA ALA A 252 -28.83 34.88 -15.13
C ALA A 252 -28.20 36.28 -15.24
N ALA A 253 -26.86 36.37 -15.21
CA ALA A 253 -26.10 37.61 -15.37
C ALA A 253 -25.88 37.99 -16.86
N GLY A 254 -26.35 37.25 -17.84
CA GLY A 254 -26.11 37.48 -19.25
C GLY A 254 -24.67 37.22 -19.73
N ILE A 255 -23.96 36.36 -19.04
CA ILE A 255 -22.65 35.87 -19.47
C ILE A 255 -22.88 34.76 -20.51
N ALA A 256 -22.03 34.71 -21.53
CA ALA A 256 -22.17 33.79 -22.64
C ALA A 256 -21.99 32.32 -22.20
N ILE A 257 -22.98 31.48 -22.54
CA ILE A 257 -23.06 30.07 -22.18
C ILE A 257 -23.12 29.22 -23.45
N GLY A 258 -22.45 28.07 -23.45
CA GLY A 258 -22.55 27.11 -24.55
C GLY A 258 -23.88 26.41 -24.66
N GLU A 259 -24.23 25.88 -25.82
CA GLU A 259 -25.51 25.19 -26.09
C GLU A 259 -25.80 24.03 -25.12
N ARG A 260 -24.76 23.30 -24.71
CA ARG A 260 -24.85 22.18 -23.73
C ARG A 260 -24.52 22.60 -22.31
N GLY A 261 -24.45 23.91 -22.02
CA GLY A 261 -23.98 24.49 -20.76
C GLY A 261 -22.51 24.81 -20.78
N GLY A 262 -22.05 25.44 -19.68
CA GLY A 262 -20.71 25.91 -19.47
C GLY A 262 -20.45 27.33 -19.91
N VAL A 263 -19.72 28.09 -19.09
CA VAL A 263 -19.36 29.48 -19.32
C VAL A 263 -18.30 29.56 -20.41
N ILE A 264 -18.59 30.21 -21.52
CA ILE A 264 -17.64 30.35 -22.64
C ILE A 264 -16.49 31.24 -22.22
N VAL A 265 -15.28 30.74 -22.37
CA VAL A 265 -14.04 31.47 -22.07
C VAL A 265 -13.04 31.38 -23.23
N ASP A 266 -12.20 32.44 -23.34
CA ASP A 266 -11.07 32.46 -24.26
C ASP A 266 -9.84 31.72 -23.66
N ASP A 267 -8.73 31.68 -24.39
CA ASP A 267 -7.48 31.07 -23.97
C ASP A 267 -6.91 31.74 -22.68
N ARG A 268 -7.47 32.87 -22.32
CA ARG A 268 -7.05 33.66 -21.16
C ARG A 268 -8.03 33.54 -19.99
N MET A 269 -8.96 32.59 -20.04
CA MET A 269 -10.05 32.35 -19.07
C MET A 269 -11.03 33.53 -18.92
N CYS A 270 -11.05 34.48 -19.87
CA CYS A 270 -11.90 35.65 -19.87
C CYS A 270 -13.24 35.26 -20.52
N THR A 271 -14.35 35.71 -19.95
CA THR A 271 -15.71 35.58 -20.55
C THR A 271 -15.98 36.67 -21.59
N ASN A 272 -17.23 36.82 -22.04
CA ASN A 272 -17.66 37.97 -22.81
C ASN A 272 -17.71 39.30 -21.99
N ASP A 273 -17.31 39.25 -20.73
CA ASP A 273 -17.13 40.39 -19.83
C ASP A 273 -15.67 40.46 -19.40
N PRO A 274 -14.91 41.57 -19.64
CA PRO A 274 -13.48 41.63 -19.39
C PRO A 274 -13.09 41.55 -17.90
N ASP A 275 -14.05 41.82 -16.99
CA ASP A 275 -13.85 41.76 -15.55
C ASP A 275 -14.34 40.44 -14.92
N VAL A 276 -14.89 39.52 -15.77
CA VAL A 276 -15.42 38.23 -15.32
C VAL A 276 -14.71 37.08 -16.00
N PHE A 277 -14.19 36.15 -15.19
CA PHE A 277 -13.44 34.98 -15.60
C PHE A 277 -14.16 33.69 -15.14
N ALA A 278 -13.91 32.57 -15.84
CA ALA A 278 -14.38 31.26 -15.36
C ALA A 278 -13.29 30.22 -15.47
N ILE A 279 -13.19 29.35 -14.44
CA ILE A 279 -12.19 28.28 -14.34
C ILE A 279 -12.80 26.97 -13.81
N GLY A 280 -12.22 25.86 -14.19
CA GLY A 280 -12.65 24.53 -13.76
C GLY A 280 -13.83 23.97 -14.56
N GLU A 281 -14.63 23.10 -13.94
CA GLU A 281 -15.72 22.35 -14.62
C GLU A 281 -16.88 23.22 -15.12
N VAL A 282 -16.98 24.47 -14.66
CA VAL A 282 -17.98 25.44 -15.17
C VAL A 282 -17.52 26.07 -16.48
N ALA A 283 -16.23 26.11 -16.79
CA ALA A 283 -15.69 26.76 -17.98
C ALA A 283 -15.85 25.88 -19.23
N LEU A 284 -16.26 26.52 -20.34
CA LEU A 284 -16.30 25.96 -21.69
C LEU A 284 -15.23 26.65 -22.54
N HIS A 285 -14.12 25.95 -22.79
CA HIS A 285 -13.00 26.44 -23.61
C HIS A 285 -12.97 25.71 -24.95
N ALA A 286 -12.92 26.46 -26.05
CA ALA A 286 -12.90 25.93 -27.43
C ALA A 286 -13.93 24.80 -27.68
N GLY A 287 -15.14 24.96 -27.14
CA GLY A 287 -16.23 23.98 -27.29
C GLY A 287 -16.12 22.74 -26.38
N THR A 288 -15.13 22.68 -25.45
CA THR A 288 -14.89 21.55 -24.57
C THR A 288 -15.07 21.93 -23.10
N THR A 289 -15.88 21.16 -22.36
CA THR A 289 -15.90 21.15 -20.90
C THR A 289 -15.09 20.00 -20.38
N TYR A 290 -14.29 20.20 -19.35
CA TYR A 290 -13.40 19.21 -18.77
C TYR A 290 -14.00 18.65 -17.48
N GLY A 291 -14.25 17.35 -17.44
CA GLY A 291 -14.79 16.63 -16.27
C GLY A 291 -13.70 16.05 -15.37
N LEU A 292 -12.51 16.64 -15.37
CA LEU A 292 -11.35 16.24 -14.54
C LEU A 292 -10.79 17.48 -13.85
N VAL A 293 -10.14 17.27 -12.70
CA VAL A 293 -9.60 18.37 -11.90
C VAL A 293 -8.33 19.00 -12.53
N ALA A 294 -7.47 18.18 -13.18
CA ALA A 294 -6.18 18.63 -13.70
C ALA A 294 -6.31 19.79 -14.72
N PRO A 295 -7.20 19.75 -15.71
CA PRO A 295 -7.46 20.90 -16.58
C PRO A 295 -7.85 22.17 -15.82
N GLY A 296 -8.69 22.01 -14.79
CA GLY A 296 -9.07 23.12 -13.91
C GLY A 296 -7.89 23.75 -13.17
N TYR A 297 -6.90 22.94 -12.76
CA TYR A 297 -5.67 23.44 -12.13
C TYR A 297 -4.80 24.23 -13.12
N GLU A 298 -4.74 23.79 -14.38
CA GLU A 298 -4.04 24.54 -15.44
C GLU A 298 -4.73 25.87 -15.73
N MET A 299 -6.07 25.90 -15.80
CA MET A 299 -6.85 27.14 -15.93
C MET A 299 -6.61 28.09 -14.76
N ALA A 300 -6.56 27.56 -13.53
CA ALA A 300 -6.24 28.33 -12.32
C ALA A 300 -4.85 28.96 -12.37
N GLU A 301 -3.85 28.20 -12.82
CA GLU A 301 -2.48 28.68 -13.01
C GLU A 301 -2.41 29.78 -14.07
N VAL A 302 -3.06 29.60 -15.24
CA VAL A 302 -3.10 30.58 -16.33
C VAL A 302 -3.75 31.88 -15.83
N LEU A 303 -4.87 31.82 -15.14
CA LEU A 303 -5.57 32.99 -14.63
C LEU A 303 -4.76 33.72 -13.57
N ALA A 304 -4.13 33.00 -12.63
CA ALA A 304 -3.30 33.56 -11.58
C ALA A 304 -2.07 34.30 -12.15
N LYS A 305 -1.38 33.71 -13.12
CA LYS A 305 -0.28 34.34 -13.85
C LYS A 305 -0.72 35.62 -14.55
N ARG A 306 -1.84 35.58 -15.23
CA ARG A 306 -2.35 36.75 -15.97
C ARG A 306 -2.73 37.91 -15.05
N LEU A 307 -3.48 37.67 -14.01
CA LEU A 307 -3.78 38.69 -13.01
C LEU A 307 -2.50 39.28 -12.40
N SER A 308 -1.47 38.44 -12.26
CA SER A 308 -0.14 38.89 -11.80
C SER A 308 0.72 39.58 -12.87
N GLY A 309 0.18 39.78 -14.08
CA GLY A 309 0.83 40.53 -15.15
C GLY A 309 1.75 39.72 -16.03
N HIS A 310 1.70 38.42 -15.96
CA HIS A 310 2.44 37.52 -16.85
C HIS A 310 1.59 37.12 -18.05
N ASP A 311 2.21 36.96 -19.21
CA ASP A 311 1.51 36.41 -20.39
C ASP A 311 1.40 34.89 -20.25
N ALA A 312 0.16 34.39 -20.21
CA ALA A 312 -0.15 32.98 -20.11
C ALA A 312 -1.45 32.68 -20.84
N ALA A 313 -1.51 31.53 -21.52
CA ALA A 313 -2.67 31.07 -22.25
C ALA A 313 -2.92 29.57 -21.99
N PHE A 314 -4.19 29.21 -21.91
CA PHE A 314 -4.64 27.85 -21.82
C PHE A 314 -4.93 27.32 -23.26
N THR A 315 -4.15 26.39 -23.72
CA THR A 315 -4.24 25.83 -25.08
C THR A 315 -5.04 24.53 -25.17
N GLY A 316 -5.83 24.27 -24.13
CA GLY A 316 -6.51 23.00 -23.92
C GLY A 316 -5.71 22.06 -23.01
N ALA A 317 -6.38 21.08 -22.44
CA ALA A 317 -5.78 20.09 -21.59
C ALA A 317 -6.12 18.67 -22.06
N ASP A 318 -5.22 17.76 -21.77
CA ASP A 318 -5.40 16.33 -22.01
C ASP A 318 -6.40 15.73 -21.01
N GLN A 319 -7.29 14.89 -21.52
CA GLN A 319 -8.28 14.14 -20.71
C GLN A 319 -7.74 12.77 -20.24
N SER A 320 -6.44 12.58 -20.27
CA SER A 320 -5.80 11.35 -19.81
C SER A 320 -6.06 11.13 -18.31
N ALA A 321 -6.37 9.89 -17.97
CA ALA A 321 -6.65 9.48 -16.58
C ALA A 321 -5.97 8.15 -16.26
N LYS A 322 -5.44 8.04 -15.06
CA LYS A 322 -5.01 6.78 -14.45
C LYS A 322 -5.78 6.60 -13.14
N LEU A 323 -6.45 5.49 -13.00
CA LEU A 323 -7.44 5.23 -11.96
C LEU A 323 -7.24 3.82 -11.40
N LYS A 324 -7.60 3.63 -10.14
CA LYS A 324 -7.68 2.30 -9.53
C LYS A 324 -9.13 2.04 -9.13
N LEU A 325 -9.83 1.28 -9.96
CA LEU A 325 -11.26 1.01 -9.82
C LEU A 325 -11.49 -0.39 -9.26
N LEU A 326 -12.11 -0.48 -8.09
CA LEU A 326 -12.41 -1.77 -7.44
C LEU A 326 -11.22 -2.77 -7.45
N GLY A 327 -9.99 -2.27 -7.26
CA GLY A 327 -8.78 -3.09 -7.27
C GLY A 327 -8.09 -3.24 -8.63
N THR A 328 -8.75 -2.90 -9.74
CA THR A 328 -8.19 -2.96 -11.09
C THR A 328 -7.61 -1.61 -11.50
N GLU A 329 -6.35 -1.59 -11.96
CA GLU A 329 -5.74 -0.40 -12.52
C GLU A 329 -6.23 -0.16 -13.94
N VAL A 330 -6.68 1.06 -14.24
CA VAL A 330 -7.17 1.49 -15.56
C VAL A 330 -6.52 2.80 -15.92
N ALA A 331 -6.00 2.90 -17.15
CA ALA A 331 -5.50 4.16 -17.67
C ALA A 331 -5.91 4.36 -19.13
N SER A 332 -6.20 5.61 -19.47
CA SER A 332 -6.51 6.05 -20.83
C SER A 332 -5.80 7.37 -21.07
N PHE A 333 -5.16 7.54 -22.22
CA PHE A 333 -4.40 8.74 -22.55
C PHE A 333 -4.47 9.09 -24.04
N GLY A 334 -4.30 10.39 -24.34
CA GLY A 334 -4.39 10.93 -25.67
C GLY A 334 -5.77 10.73 -26.31
N ASP A 335 -5.82 10.33 -27.57
CA ASP A 335 -7.04 10.02 -28.30
C ASP A 335 -7.08 8.54 -28.70
N PRO A 336 -7.48 7.63 -27.79
CA PRO A 336 -7.48 6.18 -28.02
C PRO A 336 -8.61 5.72 -28.95
N PHE A 337 -9.55 6.63 -29.33
CA PHE A 337 -10.71 6.36 -30.16
C PHE A 337 -10.62 7.08 -31.54
N ARG A 338 -9.46 7.68 -31.87
CA ARG A 338 -9.28 8.33 -33.16
C ARG A 338 -9.60 7.38 -34.31
N ASP A 339 -10.20 7.95 -35.34
CA ASP A 339 -10.69 7.21 -36.51
C ASP A 339 -9.64 6.22 -37.08
N ALA A 340 -10.08 4.98 -37.24
CA ALA A 340 -9.28 3.89 -37.75
C ALA A 340 -8.75 4.12 -39.18
N ALA A 341 -9.40 5.00 -39.97
CA ALA A 341 -8.91 5.37 -41.30
C ALA A 341 -7.61 6.18 -41.24
N SER A 342 -7.40 6.93 -40.15
CA SER A 342 -6.23 7.81 -39.95
C SER A 342 -5.16 7.19 -39.02
N THR A 343 -5.43 6.03 -38.39
CA THR A 343 -4.58 5.44 -37.36
C THR A 343 -4.33 3.94 -37.57
N LYS A 344 -3.38 3.38 -36.84
CA LYS A 344 -3.16 1.95 -36.62
C LYS A 344 -3.17 1.67 -35.14
N ALA A 345 -3.68 0.52 -34.72
CA ALA A 345 -3.67 0.10 -33.34
C ALA A 345 -2.82 -1.17 -33.14
N ILE A 346 -2.11 -1.22 -32.03
CA ILE A 346 -1.44 -2.42 -31.54
C ILE A 346 -2.10 -2.76 -30.22
N ALA A 347 -2.54 -4.00 -30.04
CA ALA A 347 -3.14 -4.44 -28.79
C ALA A 347 -2.45 -5.71 -28.29
N TYR A 348 -2.30 -5.77 -26.96
CA TYR A 348 -1.86 -6.94 -26.23
C TYR A 348 -2.94 -7.28 -25.20
N GLU A 349 -3.31 -8.55 -25.14
CA GLU A 349 -4.31 -9.06 -24.20
C GLU A 349 -3.75 -10.31 -23.50
N ASP A 350 -3.81 -10.33 -22.18
CA ASP A 350 -3.48 -11.48 -21.33
C ASP A 350 -4.66 -11.72 -20.36
N GLN A 351 -5.56 -12.59 -20.76
CA GLN A 351 -6.76 -12.92 -19.97
C GLN A 351 -6.41 -13.63 -18.66
N VAL A 352 -5.27 -14.33 -18.59
CA VAL A 352 -4.84 -15.05 -17.38
C VAL A 352 -4.37 -14.07 -16.29
N ARG A 353 -3.70 -13.00 -16.72
CA ARG A 353 -3.22 -11.95 -15.81
C ARG A 353 -4.19 -10.79 -15.66
N GLY A 354 -5.27 -10.76 -16.42
CA GLY A 354 -6.19 -9.64 -16.44
C GLY A 354 -5.57 -8.35 -17.00
N VAL A 355 -4.72 -8.46 -18.04
CA VAL A 355 -4.00 -7.32 -18.64
C VAL A 355 -4.47 -7.08 -20.07
N TYR A 356 -4.83 -5.82 -20.35
CA TYR A 356 -5.08 -5.35 -21.69
C TYR A 356 -4.36 -4.02 -21.91
N GLN A 357 -3.61 -3.94 -23.03
CA GLN A 357 -2.88 -2.73 -23.42
C GLN A 357 -3.10 -2.47 -24.89
N LYS A 358 -3.59 -1.27 -25.25
CA LYS A 358 -3.79 -0.82 -26.62
C LYS A 358 -3.10 0.49 -26.85
N LEU A 359 -2.29 0.55 -27.88
CA LEU A 359 -1.64 1.77 -28.36
C LEU A 359 -2.20 2.13 -29.74
N VAL A 360 -2.54 3.41 -29.91
CA VAL A 360 -3.05 3.98 -31.17
C VAL A 360 -1.97 4.88 -31.75
N LEU A 361 -1.55 4.58 -32.96
CA LEU A 361 -0.47 5.23 -33.67
C LEU A 361 -1.01 5.98 -34.91
N THR A 362 -0.29 6.97 -35.39
CA THR A 362 -0.53 7.54 -36.73
C THR A 362 -0.44 6.46 -37.79
N ARG A 363 -1.04 6.70 -38.99
CA ARG A 363 -1.11 5.69 -40.05
C ARG A 363 0.23 5.21 -40.55
N ASP A 364 1.24 6.06 -40.51
CA ASP A 364 2.65 5.74 -40.84
C ASP A 364 3.37 4.99 -39.70
N GLY A 365 2.75 4.91 -38.53
CA GLY A 365 3.31 4.31 -37.31
C GLY A 365 4.37 5.17 -36.61
N ALA A 366 4.56 6.42 -37.06
CA ALA A 366 5.64 7.26 -36.57
C ALA A 366 5.35 7.90 -35.20
N GLN A 367 4.09 8.16 -34.85
CA GLN A 367 3.73 8.86 -33.60
C GLN A 367 2.66 8.12 -32.82
N LEU A 368 2.79 8.16 -31.48
CA LEU A 368 1.76 7.68 -30.58
C LEU A 368 0.66 8.74 -30.43
N VAL A 369 -0.58 8.35 -30.67
CA VAL A 369 -1.75 9.21 -30.64
C VAL A 369 -2.50 9.08 -29.30
N GLY A 370 -2.55 7.87 -28.77
CA GLY A 370 -3.23 7.56 -27.53
C GLY A 370 -3.16 6.08 -27.18
N GLY A 371 -3.77 5.70 -26.05
CA GLY A 371 -3.81 4.31 -25.64
C GLY A 371 -4.72 4.03 -24.48
N ILE A 372 -4.95 2.74 -24.25
CA ILE A 372 -5.73 2.18 -23.15
C ILE A 372 -4.90 1.12 -22.46
N LEU A 373 -4.84 1.16 -21.12
CA LEU A 373 -4.17 0.16 -20.29
C LEU A 373 -5.15 -0.30 -19.21
N VAL A 374 -5.30 -1.61 -19.03
CA VAL A 374 -6.10 -2.24 -17.97
C VAL A 374 -5.27 -3.34 -17.32
N GLY A 375 -5.28 -3.41 -15.99
CA GLY A 375 -4.54 -4.39 -15.18
C GLY A 375 -3.10 -3.97 -14.91
N ASP A 376 -2.29 -3.75 -15.95
CA ASP A 376 -0.93 -3.23 -15.82
C ASP A 376 -0.83 -1.85 -16.48
N THR A 377 -0.63 -0.84 -15.65
CA THR A 377 -0.52 0.57 -16.05
C THR A 377 0.86 1.16 -15.75
N SER A 378 1.87 0.32 -15.53
CA SER A 378 3.22 0.75 -15.14
C SER A 378 3.87 1.68 -16.17
N ASP A 379 3.63 1.47 -17.45
CA ASP A 379 4.16 2.28 -18.57
C ASP A 379 3.37 3.59 -18.84
N TYR A 380 2.29 3.87 -18.12
CA TYR A 380 1.40 5.01 -18.38
C TYR A 380 2.15 6.35 -18.51
N GLY A 381 3.02 6.68 -17.57
CA GLY A 381 3.74 7.96 -17.56
C GLY A 381 4.61 8.17 -18.79
N ARG A 382 5.33 7.13 -19.20
CA ARG A 382 6.18 7.13 -20.40
C ARG A 382 5.35 7.25 -21.68
N LEU A 383 4.29 6.48 -21.80
CA LEU A 383 3.41 6.48 -22.97
C LEU A 383 2.64 7.80 -23.09
N LEU A 384 2.17 8.36 -21.99
CA LEU A 384 1.54 9.69 -21.97
C LEU A 384 2.49 10.77 -22.48
N HIS A 385 3.74 10.75 -22.00
CA HIS A 385 4.75 11.70 -22.49
C HIS A 385 5.00 11.55 -24.00
N LEU A 386 5.17 10.32 -24.50
CA LEU A 386 5.33 10.06 -25.94
C LEU A 386 4.14 10.57 -26.77
N ALA A 387 2.92 10.37 -26.28
CA ALA A 387 1.72 10.86 -26.97
C ALA A 387 1.66 12.40 -27.00
N ARG A 388 2.08 13.07 -25.92
CA ARG A 388 2.08 14.54 -25.80
C ARG A 388 3.21 15.20 -26.62
N SER A 389 4.40 14.64 -26.57
CA SER A 389 5.58 15.21 -27.25
C SER A 389 5.49 15.10 -28.78
N ARG A 390 4.63 14.24 -29.31
CA ARG A 390 4.49 13.96 -30.75
C ARG A 390 5.83 13.63 -31.42
N GLN A 391 6.81 13.17 -30.64
CA GLN A 391 8.10 12.76 -31.15
C GLN A 391 7.97 11.47 -31.96
N PRO A 392 8.75 11.30 -33.01
CA PRO A 392 8.80 10.04 -33.76
C PRO A 392 9.25 8.90 -32.82
N MET A 393 8.56 7.78 -32.88
CA MET A 393 8.92 6.61 -32.10
C MET A 393 10.13 5.91 -32.71
N THR A 394 11.22 5.85 -31.99
CA THR A 394 12.45 5.12 -32.35
C THR A 394 12.37 3.65 -31.95
N GLY A 395 11.30 2.97 -32.28
CA GLY A 395 11.03 1.58 -31.96
C GLY A 395 9.65 1.37 -31.33
N LEU A 396 9.08 0.18 -31.47
CA LEU A 396 7.83 -0.18 -30.82
C LEU A 396 8.10 -0.37 -29.33
N PRO A 397 7.35 0.28 -28.44
CA PRO A 397 7.40 -0.08 -27.03
C PRO A 397 6.98 -1.54 -26.88
N MET A 398 7.89 -2.40 -26.46
CA MET A 398 7.56 -3.81 -26.19
C MET A 398 6.70 -3.86 -24.92
N PHE A 399 5.49 -4.40 -25.05
CA PHE A 399 4.61 -4.68 -23.92
C PHE A 399 5.32 -5.62 -22.93
N GLY A 400 5.40 -5.23 -21.67
CA GLY A 400 6.01 -6.05 -20.61
C GLY A 400 7.53 -6.04 -20.54
N ALA A 401 8.24 -5.22 -21.32
CA ALA A 401 9.66 -4.99 -21.11
C ALA A 401 9.89 -4.05 -19.91
N ALA A 402 9.89 -4.62 -18.71
CA ALA A 402 10.40 -3.92 -17.53
C ALA A 402 11.88 -3.62 -17.73
N GLY A 403 12.26 -2.34 -17.91
CA GLY A 403 13.67 -1.97 -17.91
C GLY A 403 14.14 -0.88 -18.84
N GLY A 404 13.28 0.02 -19.33
CA GLY A 404 13.76 1.29 -19.89
C GLY A 404 13.95 2.31 -18.78
N ALA A 405 15.18 2.73 -18.50
CA ALA A 405 15.51 3.63 -17.40
C ALA A 405 14.66 4.91 -17.44
N CYS A 406 13.84 5.14 -16.39
CA CYS A 406 13.15 6.42 -16.13
C CYS A 406 14.13 7.60 -15.94
N ALA A 407 15.44 7.34 -15.93
CA ALA A 407 16.48 8.33 -15.79
C ALA A 407 16.55 9.36 -16.94
N GLU A 408 15.92 9.08 -18.08
CA GLU A 408 15.97 9.91 -19.29
C GLU A 408 14.65 10.66 -19.60
N LEU A 409 13.74 10.76 -18.61
CA LEU A 409 12.54 11.57 -18.80
C LEU A 409 12.94 13.04 -19.06
N PRO A 410 12.40 13.69 -20.11
CA PRO A 410 12.60 15.12 -20.35
C PRO A 410 12.13 15.96 -19.17
N ASP A 411 12.66 17.14 -19.02
CA ASP A 411 12.36 18.04 -17.90
C ASP A 411 10.89 18.48 -17.86
N ASP A 412 10.26 18.62 -19.02
CA ASP A 412 8.84 18.96 -19.17
C ASP A 412 7.88 17.77 -19.00
N ALA A 413 8.42 16.54 -18.87
CA ALA A 413 7.58 15.35 -18.71
C ALA A 413 6.77 15.42 -17.42
N GLN A 414 5.44 15.29 -17.54
CA GLN A 414 4.55 15.25 -16.40
C GLN A 414 4.69 13.92 -15.64
N VAL A 415 5.21 13.98 -14.43
CA VAL A 415 5.40 12.82 -13.55
C VAL A 415 4.16 12.55 -12.70
N CYS A 416 3.59 13.58 -12.12
CA CYS A 416 2.37 13.45 -11.30
C CYS A 416 1.21 14.16 -11.97
N SER A 417 0.25 13.41 -12.53
CA SER A 417 -0.93 13.97 -13.19
C SER A 417 -1.92 14.56 -12.17
N CYS A 418 -2.08 13.96 -10.99
CA CYS A 418 -3.02 14.43 -9.97
C CYS A 418 -2.66 15.83 -9.44
N ASN A 419 -1.36 16.12 -9.31
CA ASN A 419 -0.87 17.40 -8.80
C ASN A 419 -0.14 18.24 -9.86
N ASN A 420 -0.18 17.83 -11.12
CA ASN A 420 0.46 18.50 -12.26
C ASN A 420 1.94 18.83 -12.02
N VAL A 421 2.74 17.82 -11.59
CA VAL A 421 4.17 18.00 -11.28
C VAL A 421 5.03 17.44 -12.41
N ALA A 422 5.87 18.27 -13.01
CA ALA A 422 6.82 17.89 -14.04
C ALA A 422 8.13 17.30 -13.45
N ALA A 423 8.87 16.56 -14.26
CA ALA A 423 10.17 15.99 -13.90
C ALA A 423 11.18 17.07 -13.48
N GLN A 424 11.20 18.21 -14.18
CA GLN A 424 12.02 19.38 -13.84
C GLN A 424 11.79 19.84 -12.39
N THR A 425 10.54 20.03 -12.00
CA THR A 425 10.19 20.48 -10.64
C THR A 425 10.74 19.51 -9.58
N ILE A 426 10.62 18.19 -9.83
CA ILE A 426 11.14 17.17 -8.91
C ILE A 426 12.67 17.25 -8.84
N ARG A 427 13.35 17.29 -10.00
CA ARG A 427 14.82 17.38 -10.09
C ARG A 427 15.37 18.63 -9.43
N GLU A 428 14.76 19.78 -9.69
CA GLU A 428 15.16 21.06 -9.10
C GLU A 428 15.04 21.02 -7.57
N ARG A 429 13.91 20.53 -7.04
CA ARG A 429 13.72 20.44 -5.59
C ARG A 429 14.67 19.44 -4.95
N ILE A 430 14.96 18.31 -5.59
CA ILE A 430 15.98 17.37 -5.11
C ILE A 430 17.35 18.05 -4.98
N ARG A 431 17.72 18.90 -5.96
CA ARG A 431 19.01 19.61 -5.96
C ARG A 431 19.04 20.76 -4.96
N THR A 432 18.02 21.65 -4.99
CA THR A 432 18.00 22.88 -4.19
C THR A 432 17.77 22.60 -2.71
N ASP A 433 16.85 21.70 -2.40
CA ASP A 433 16.44 21.42 -1.01
C ASP A 433 17.19 20.20 -0.45
N SER A 434 18.12 19.66 -1.23
CA SER A 434 18.96 18.51 -0.84
C SER A 434 18.16 17.26 -0.43
N LEU A 435 16.99 17.04 -1.05
CA LEU A 435 16.10 15.94 -0.71
C LEU A 435 16.78 14.58 -0.96
N ALA A 436 16.59 13.63 -0.05
CA ALA A 436 17.23 12.31 -0.09
C ALA A 436 16.21 11.15 -0.09
N THR A 437 14.95 11.43 0.19
CA THR A 437 13.90 10.41 0.30
C THR A 437 12.67 10.76 -0.54
N VAL A 438 11.92 9.73 -0.94
CA VAL A 438 10.63 9.90 -1.64
C VAL A 438 9.61 10.65 -0.78
N ALA A 439 9.66 10.47 0.55
CA ALA A 439 8.77 11.17 1.47
C ALA A 439 9.01 12.69 1.45
N GLU A 440 10.26 13.12 1.45
CA GLU A 440 10.62 14.55 1.32
C GLU A 440 10.21 15.10 -0.04
N VAL A 441 10.43 14.35 -1.14
CA VAL A 441 9.97 14.76 -2.47
C VAL A 441 8.45 14.93 -2.50
N LYS A 442 7.69 13.99 -1.91
CA LYS A 442 6.23 14.10 -1.77
C LYS A 442 5.81 15.35 -1.02
N LEU A 443 6.47 15.63 0.10
CA LEU A 443 6.16 16.78 0.96
C LEU A 443 6.42 18.10 0.22
N CYS A 444 7.56 18.21 -0.48
CA CYS A 444 7.99 19.45 -1.14
C CYS A 444 7.31 19.68 -2.49
N THR A 445 6.97 18.61 -3.25
CA THR A 445 6.45 18.73 -4.61
C THR A 445 5.00 18.31 -4.75
N ARG A 446 4.43 17.62 -3.75
CA ARG A 446 3.15 16.92 -3.79
C ARG A 446 3.10 15.77 -4.82
N ALA A 447 4.21 15.44 -5.51
CA ALA A 447 4.26 14.28 -6.39
C ALA A 447 4.11 12.99 -5.57
N GLY A 448 3.14 12.15 -5.92
CA GLY A 448 2.86 10.90 -5.19
C GLY A 448 2.01 11.07 -3.93
N SER A 449 1.49 12.27 -3.62
CA SER A 449 0.59 12.48 -2.48
C SER A 449 -0.88 12.17 -2.78
N GLY A 450 -1.27 12.08 -4.06
CA GLY A 450 -2.59 11.67 -4.50
C GLY A 450 -2.66 10.15 -4.74
N CYS A 451 -3.04 9.73 -5.95
CA CYS A 451 -3.25 8.30 -6.31
C CYS A 451 -2.02 7.39 -6.14
N GLY A 452 -0.83 7.93 -5.82
CA GLY A 452 0.40 7.15 -5.63
C GLY A 452 1.01 6.55 -6.89
N GLY A 453 0.35 6.60 -8.04
CA GLY A 453 0.77 5.95 -9.28
C GLY A 453 2.10 6.45 -9.86
N CYS A 454 2.56 7.65 -9.46
CA CYS A 454 3.84 8.20 -9.89
C CYS A 454 5.02 7.86 -8.94
N ILE A 455 4.79 7.22 -7.81
CA ILE A 455 5.84 6.90 -6.82
C ILE A 455 7.02 6.13 -7.43
N PRO A 456 6.85 5.12 -8.30
CA PRO A 456 7.98 4.46 -8.94
C PRO A 456 8.84 5.44 -9.75
N ILE A 457 8.22 6.30 -10.56
CA ILE A 457 8.92 7.30 -11.38
C ILE A 457 9.63 8.34 -10.49
N VAL A 458 8.99 8.80 -9.42
CA VAL A 458 9.59 9.71 -8.44
C VAL A 458 10.82 9.07 -7.79
N THR A 459 10.74 7.78 -7.47
CA THR A 459 11.86 7.02 -6.89
C THR A 459 13.04 6.94 -7.85
N ASP A 460 12.78 6.64 -9.13
CA ASP A 460 13.82 6.54 -10.14
C ASP A 460 14.47 7.89 -10.43
N LEU A 461 13.67 8.98 -10.51
CA LEU A 461 14.18 10.34 -10.66
C LEU A 461 15.04 10.76 -9.46
N LEU A 462 14.61 10.45 -8.24
CA LEU A 462 15.38 10.73 -7.04
C LEU A 462 16.72 9.99 -7.07
N GLN A 463 16.72 8.71 -7.40
CA GLN A 463 17.94 7.91 -7.50
C GLN A 463 18.89 8.45 -8.57
N ALA A 464 18.36 8.77 -9.75
CA ALA A 464 19.15 9.33 -10.86
C ALA A 464 19.78 10.69 -10.50
N GLU A 465 19.00 11.58 -9.85
CA GLU A 465 19.51 12.89 -9.45
C GLU A 465 20.51 12.82 -8.31
N LEU A 466 20.31 11.96 -7.33
CA LEU A 466 21.30 11.73 -6.27
C LEU A 466 22.60 11.17 -6.83
N ALA A 467 22.54 10.25 -7.80
CA ALA A 467 23.71 9.73 -8.50
C ALA A 467 24.43 10.84 -9.28
N ARG A 468 23.71 11.71 -10.01
CA ARG A 468 24.27 12.88 -10.72
C ARG A 468 24.94 13.88 -9.79
N CYS A 469 24.39 14.04 -8.56
CA CYS A 469 24.98 14.91 -7.55
C CYS A 469 26.17 14.27 -6.80
N GLY A 470 26.65 13.10 -7.20
CA GLY A 470 27.72 12.36 -6.51
C GLY A 470 27.30 11.88 -5.12
N ARG A 471 26.01 11.88 -4.81
CA ARG A 471 25.45 11.37 -3.59
C ARG A 471 25.07 9.91 -3.82
N ALA A 472 25.80 8.97 -3.19
CA ALA A 472 25.37 7.59 -3.16
C ALA A 472 23.98 7.52 -2.50
N THR A 473 23.05 6.84 -3.13
CA THR A 473 21.76 6.51 -2.51
C THR A 473 22.03 5.52 -1.38
N LYS A 474 22.30 6.03 -0.19
CA LYS A 474 22.38 5.19 1.00
C LYS A 474 20.94 4.73 1.29
N GLN A 475 20.64 3.47 1.04
CA GLN A 475 19.39 2.88 1.50
C GLN A 475 19.46 2.74 3.02
N LEU A 476 19.12 3.83 3.74
CA LEU A 476 19.01 3.79 5.19
C LEU A 476 18.00 2.73 5.60
N LEU A 477 18.23 2.08 6.74
CA LEU A 477 17.36 1.01 7.21
C LEU A 477 15.93 1.52 7.46
N CYS A 478 15.80 2.63 8.18
CA CYS A 478 14.52 3.33 8.48
C CYS A 478 14.84 4.70 9.10
N GLU A 479 13.80 5.46 9.49
CA GLU A 479 13.95 6.74 10.17
C GLU A 479 14.69 6.71 11.51
N HIS A 480 14.71 5.55 12.19
CA HIS A 480 15.36 5.38 13.50
C HIS A 480 16.87 5.18 13.40
N PHE A 481 17.41 4.78 12.24
CA PHE A 481 18.83 4.53 12.03
C PHE A 481 19.31 5.17 10.74
N ALA A 482 20.24 6.09 10.84
CA ALA A 482 20.93 6.70 9.69
C ALA A 482 22.01 5.77 9.08
N PHE A 483 21.80 4.47 9.19
CA PHE A 483 22.72 3.41 8.75
C PHE A 483 21.99 2.39 7.88
N THR A 484 22.73 1.75 6.98
CA THR A 484 22.30 0.55 6.26
C THR A 484 22.32 -0.66 7.21
N ARG A 485 21.69 -1.77 6.83
CA ARG A 485 21.80 -3.02 7.61
C ARG A 485 23.24 -3.50 7.72
N GLN A 486 24.02 -3.38 6.67
CA GLN A 486 25.43 -3.78 6.64
C GLN A 486 26.27 -2.97 7.65
N GLU A 487 26.08 -1.65 7.68
CA GLU A 487 26.77 -0.79 8.65
C GLU A 487 26.37 -1.11 10.08
N LEU A 488 25.07 -1.34 10.33
CA LEU A 488 24.62 -1.76 11.67
C LEU A 488 25.22 -3.11 12.07
N PHE A 489 25.36 -4.05 11.15
CA PHE A 489 26.04 -5.31 11.43
C PHE A 489 27.50 -5.08 11.86
N GLN A 490 28.22 -4.22 11.14
CA GLN A 490 29.60 -3.87 11.45
C GLN A 490 29.73 -3.15 12.81
N ILE A 491 28.80 -2.21 13.09
CA ILE A 491 28.75 -1.51 14.38
C ILE A 491 28.57 -2.51 15.52
N VAL A 492 27.56 -3.37 15.45
CA VAL A 492 27.28 -4.37 16.49
C VAL A 492 28.46 -5.34 16.67
N ALA A 493 29.07 -5.80 15.58
CA ALA A 493 30.22 -6.68 15.62
C ALA A 493 31.46 -6.02 16.29
N ALA A 494 31.72 -4.75 15.95
CA ALA A 494 32.87 -4.00 16.46
C ALA A 494 32.68 -3.55 17.93
N THR A 495 31.48 -3.08 18.29
CA THR A 495 31.17 -2.55 19.62
C THR A 495 30.74 -3.62 20.62
N ARG A 496 30.40 -4.83 20.12
CA ARG A 496 29.85 -5.94 20.90
C ARG A 496 28.56 -5.60 21.65
N ILE A 497 27.77 -4.65 21.14
CA ILE A 497 26.45 -4.31 21.65
C ILE A 497 25.58 -5.57 21.64
N ARG A 498 24.81 -5.81 22.72
CA ARG A 498 23.96 -7.00 22.90
C ARG A 498 22.47 -6.72 22.89
N THR A 499 22.05 -5.47 23.11
CA THR A 499 20.63 -5.12 23.18
C THR A 499 20.26 -4.06 22.16
N PHE A 500 18.98 -4.03 21.82
CA PHE A 500 18.41 -3.02 20.93
C PHE A 500 18.47 -1.62 21.56
N GLU A 501 18.21 -1.54 22.86
CA GLU A 501 18.21 -0.31 23.62
C GLU A 501 19.59 0.36 23.62
N GLU A 502 20.66 -0.43 23.80
CA GLU A 502 22.04 0.05 23.68
C GLU A 502 22.29 0.59 22.27
N LEU A 503 21.88 -0.15 21.22
CA LEU A 503 22.10 0.24 19.85
C LEU A 503 21.35 1.53 19.50
N VAL A 504 20.09 1.67 19.93
CA VAL A 504 19.30 2.89 19.71
C VAL A 504 19.87 4.08 20.46
N ARG A 505 20.26 3.89 21.71
CA ARG A 505 20.85 4.95 22.54
C ARG A 505 22.11 5.53 21.91
N ASP A 506 23.00 4.66 21.40
CA ASP A 506 24.32 5.05 20.96
C ASP A 506 24.38 5.41 19.46
N HIS A 507 23.49 4.85 18.65
CA HIS A 507 23.52 4.95 17.19
C HIS A 507 22.16 5.18 16.52
N GLY A 508 21.10 5.38 17.27
CA GLY A 508 19.73 5.51 16.73
C GLY A 508 18.93 6.64 17.36
N SER A 509 17.63 6.61 17.13
CA SER A 509 16.65 7.54 17.70
C SER A 509 15.28 6.89 17.82
N GLY A 510 14.40 7.43 18.67
CA GLY A 510 13.02 6.95 18.86
C GLY A 510 12.92 5.60 19.56
N LEU A 511 11.81 4.87 19.32
CA LEU A 511 11.50 3.58 19.95
C LEU A 511 11.71 2.39 19.02
N GLY A 512 12.10 2.65 17.77
CA GLY A 512 12.21 1.63 16.72
C GLY A 512 10.85 1.27 16.09
N CYS A 513 10.90 0.50 15.02
CA CYS A 513 9.73 0.14 14.22
C CYS A 513 9.80 -1.32 13.74
N GLU A 514 8.74 -1.76 13.04
CA GLU A 514 8.63 -3.10 12.41
C GLU A 514 9.71 -3.37 11.35
N VAL A 515 10.49 -2.36 10.97
CA VAL A 515 11.63 -2.50 10.05
C VAL A 515 12.91 -2.77 10.84
N CYS A 516 13.29 -1.87 11.76
CA CYS A 516 14.56 -1.97 12.47
C CYS A 516 14.56 -3.03 13.58
N LYS A 517 13.47 -3.18 14.36
CA LYS A 517 13.42 -4.19 15.44
C LYS A 517 13.73 -5.60 14.94
N PRO A 518 13.03 -6.18 13.94
CA PRO A 518 13.35 -7.50 13.43
C PRO A 518 14.71 -7.58 12.71
N THR A 519 15.17 -6.46 12.13
CA THR A 519 16.47 -6.42 11.47
C THR A 519 17.60 -6.51 12.48
N VAL A 520 17.53 -5.71 13.54
CA VAL A 520 18.52 -5.73 14.62
C VAL A 520 18.48 -7.06 15.38
N ALA A 521 17.27 -7.61 15.64
CA ALA A 521 17.13 -8.95 16.21
C ALA A 521 17.88 -10.01 15.38
N SER A 522 17.74 -9.95 14.04
CA SER A 522 18.47 -10.85 13.14
C SER A 522 19.99 -10.62 13.19
N ILE A 523 20.46 -9.39 13.31
CA ILE A 523 21.88 -9.04 13.43
C ILE A 523 22.45 -9.59 14.75
N LEU A 524 21.79 -9.31 15.88
CA LEU A 524 22.20 -9.78 17.20
C LEU A 524 22.24 -11.30 17.26
N ALA A 525 21.21 -11.99 16.74
CA ALA A 525 21.18 -13.44 16.64
C ALA A 525 22.27 -14.01 15.74
N SER A 526 22.65 -13.31 14.65
CA SER A 526 23.73 -13.73 13.75
C SER A 526 25.15 -13.51 14.33
N ILE A 527 25.28 -12.70 15.38
CA ILE A 527 26.57 -12.39 16.02
C ILE A 527 26.72 -13.12 17.35
N HIS A 528 25.68 -13.09 18.19
CA HIS A 528 25.73 -13.60 19.57
C HIS A 528 25.00 -14.93 19.76
N ASN A 529 24.07 -15.28 18.87
CA ASN A 529 23.24 -16.50 18.90
C ASN A 529 22.50 -16.72 20.22
N GLU A 530 22.09 -15.62 20.88
CA GLU A 530 21.32 -15.68 22.12
C GLU A 530 19.87 -16.13 21.83
N PRO A 531 19.17 -16.79 22.78
CA PRO A 531 17.79 -17.23 22.59
C PRO A 531 16.86 -16.05 22.27
N ILE A 532 16.13 -16.14 21.19
CA ILE A 532 15.31 -15.02 20.70
C ILE A 532 14.08 -14.70 21.59
N LEU A 533 13.70 -15.60 22.50
CA LEU A 533 12.61 -15.39 23.46
C LEU A 533 13.08 -14.85 24.81
N ASP A 534 14.38 -14.60 24.99
CA ASP A 534 14.88 -13.92 26.18
C ASP A 534 14.40 -12.47 26.24
N GLU A 535 14.27 -11.93 27.45
CA GLU A 535 13.62 -10.64 27.73
C GLU A 535 14.08 -9.50 26.80
N PRO A 536 15.38 -9.24 26.60
CA PRO A 536 15.80 -8.09 25.76
C PRO A 536 15.57 -8.32 24.26
N HIS A 537 15.39 -9.57 23.80
CA HIS A 537 15.28 -9.91 22.39
C HIS A 537 13.83 -10.16 21.92
N ARG A 538 12.98 -10.61 22.84
CA ARG A 538 11.60 -11.00 22.53
C ARG A 538 10.74 -9.90 21.90
N PRO A 539 10.77 -8.64 22.37
CA PRO A 539 9.96 -7.56 21.79
C PRO A 539 10.38 -7.19 20.35
N LEU A 540 11.59 -7.58 19.95
CA LEU A 540 12.18 -7.25 18.66
C LEU A 540 11.75 -8.22 17.56
N GLN A 541 11.27 -9.42 17.94
CA GLN A 541 11.04 -10.50 16.98
C GLN A 541 9.88 -10.24 16.05
N ASP A 542 10.03 -10.61 14.78
CA ASP A 542 8.90 -10.70 13.85
C ASP A 542 7.89 -11.74 14.38
N SER A 543 6.63 -11.60 14.01
CA SER A 543 5.51 -12.40 14.53
C SER A 543 5.73 -13.91 14.49
N ASN A 544 6.36 -14.40 13.42
CA ASN A 544 6.65 -15.82 13.26
C ASN A 544 7.79 -16.29 14.16
N ASP A 545 8.81 -15.47 14.34
CA ASP A 545 9.94 -15.79 15.21
C ASP A 545 9.51 -15.76 16.70
N ARG A 546 8.68 -14.80 17.09
CA ARG A 546 8.14 -14.65 18.45
C ARG A 546 7.37 -15.89 18.94
N PHE A 547 6.68 -16.59 18.03
CA PHE A 547 5.93 -17.79 18.37
C PHE A 547 6.59 -19.08 17.89
N LEU A 548 7.80 -19.01 17.35
CA LEU A 548 8.56 -20.16 16.81
C LEU A 548 7.73 -20.97 15.80
N ALA A 549 6.81 -20.31 15.10
CA ALA A 549 5.83 -20.90 14.19
C ALA A 549 5.31 -19.87 13.18
N ASN A 550 4.85 -20.29 12.00
CA ASN A 550 4.22 -19.38 11.06
C ASN A 550 2.74 -19.17 11.40
N ILE A 551 2.35 -17.89 11.54
CA ILE A 551 0.95 -17.52 11.69
C ILE A 551 0.18 -17.75 10.37
N GLN A 552 -1.01 -18.34 10.45
CA GLN A 552 -1.90 -18.62 9.33
C GLN A 552 -2.93 -17.49 9.16
N LYS A 553 -3.70 -17.52 8.05
CA LYS A 553 -4.71 -16.48 7.76
C LYS A 553 -5.81 -16.37 8.82
N ASP A 554 -6.13 -17.47 9.45
CA ASP A 554 -7.15 -17.60 10.51
C ASP A 554 -6.60 -17.34 11.94
N GLY A 555 -5.31 -16.95 12.04
CA GLY A 555 -4.64 -16.70 13.30
C GLY A 555 -4.08 -17.94 14.01
N THR A 556 -4.26 -19.14 13.45
CA THR A 556 -3.59 -20.36 13.91
C THR A 556 -2.13 -20.42 13.47
N TYR A 557 -1.42 -21.47 13.85
CA TYR A 557 0.00 -21.62 13.60
C TYR A 557 0.34 -22.94 12.92
N SER A 558 1.47 -22.95 12.17
CA SER A 558 2.06 -24.20 11.65
C SER A 558 3.12 -24.73 12.60
N VAL A 559 3.16 -26.04 12.75
CA VAL A 559 4.24 -26.76 13.44
C VAL A 559 5.03 -27.56 12.41
N VAL A 560 6.34 -27.38 12.39
CA VAL A 560 7.21 -28.01 11.40
C VAL A 560 8.37 -28.68 12.12
N PRO A 561 8.29 -29.99 12.40
CA PRO A 561 9.41 -30.76 12.94
C PRO A 561 10.53 -30.85 11.90
N ARG A 562 11.79 -30.91 12.39
CA ARG A 562 12.95 -31.12 11.54
C ARG A 562 12.99 -32.55 11.04
N ILE A 563 13.08 -32.70 9.74
CA ILE A 563 13.25 -33.97 9.03
C ILE A 563 14.48 -33.79 8.12
N PRO A 564 15.71 -34.06 8.62
CA PRO A 564 16.92 -33.77 7.89
C PRO A 564 16.97 -34.51 6.56
N ALA A 565 17.26 -33.77 5.48
CA ALA A 565 17.29 -34.31 4.11
C ALA A 565 16.04 -35.08 3.66
N GLY A 566 14.93 -34.94 4.38
CA GLY A 566 13.70 -35.71 4.13
C GLY A 566 13.71 -37.12 4.70
N GLU A 567 14.76 -37.52 5.44
CA GLU A 567 14.83 -38.84 6.06
C GLU A 567 14.06 -38.89 7.38
N VAL A 568 13.17 -39.83 7.53
CA VAL A 568 12.28 -39.98 8.70
C VAL A 568 12.05 -41.46 9.01
N THR A 569 12.11 -41.81 10.28
CA THR A 569 11.85 -43.20 10.69
C THR A 569 10.35 -43.51 10.76
N PRO A 570 9.97 -44.82 10.65
CA PRO A 570 8.57 -45.18 10.82
C PRO A 570 7.94 -44.72 12.15
N ASP A 571 8.67 -44.83 13.28
CA ASP A 571 8.19 -44.38 14.59
C ASP A 571 7.97 -42.86 14.64
N GLN A 572 8.84 -42.11 13.99
CA GLN A 572 8.68 -40.68 13.83
C GLN A 572 7.44 -40.31 13.00
N LEU A 573 7.17 -41.04 11.90
CA LEU A 573 5.95 -40.85 11.12
C LEU A 573 4.69 -41.17 11.92
N ILE A 574 4.70 -42.28 12.71
CA ILE A 574 3.60 -42.59 13.62
C ILE A 574 3.36 -41.45 14.62
N THR A 575 4.41 -40.91 15.18
CA THR A 575 4.29 -39.79 16.13
C THR A 575 3.71 -38.56 15.47
N ILE A 576 4.17 -38.14 14.27
CA ILE A 576 3.59 -37.03 13.53
C ILE A 576 2.10 -37.27 13.25
N GLY A 577 1.73 -38.48 12.82
CA GLY A 577 0.34 -38.87 12.56
C GLY A 577 -0.53 -38.82 13.83
N ARG A 578 -0.01 -39.29 14.96
CA ARG A 578 -0.69 -39.26 16.26
C ARG A 578 -0.92 -37.82 16.73
N VAL A 579 0.11 -36.98 16.66
CA VAL A 579 0.03 -35.56 16.99
C VAL A 579 -0.99 -34.84 16.09
N GLY A 580 -0.91 -35.03 14.79
CA GLY A 580 -1.86 -34.47 13.85
C GLY A 580 -3.32 -34.84 14.18
N LYS A 581 -3.57 -36.12 14.49
CA LYS A 581 -4.90 -36.62 14.88
C LYS A 581 -5.36 -36.06 16.24
N LYS A 582 -4.48 -36.05 17.25
CA LYS A 582 -4.80 -35.60 18.61
C LYS A 582 -5.22 -34.12 18.64
N TYR A 583 -4.53 -33.26 17.92
CA TYR A 583 -4.76 -31.82 17.91
C TYR A 583 -5.61 -31.33 16.74
N GLY A 584 -6.11 -32.23 15.88
CA GLY A 584 -6.95 -31.89 14.74
C GLY A 584 -6.23 -31.09 13.66
N LEU A 585 -4.92 -31.33 13.45
CA LEU A 585 -4.09 -30.54 12.56
C LEU A 585 -4.16 -31.06 11.12
N TYR A 586 -4.23 -30.13 10.15
CA TYR A 586 -4.05 -30.45 8.74
C TYR A 586 -2.59 -30.77 8.45
N THR A 587 -2.32 -31.97 7.97
CA THR A 587 -0.96 -32.50 7.74
C THR A 587 -0.65 -32.52 6.26
N LYS A 588 0.52 -31.95 5.86
CA LYS A 588 0.93 -31.87 4.46
C LYS A 588 2.43 -32.08 4.29
N ILE A 589 2.82 -32.92 3.33
CA ILE A 589 4.19 -32.97 2.80
C ILE A 589 4.38 -31.74 1.90
N THR A 590 5.38 -30.92 2.19
CA THR A 590 5.66 -29.68 1.46
C THR A 590 6.90 -29.80 0.58
N GLY A 591 7.10 -28.84 -0.34
CA GLY A 591 8.18 -28.86 -1.33
C GLY A 591 9.61 -28.84 -0.75
N GLY A 592 9.78 -28.70 0.57
CA GLY A 592 11.06 -28.79 1.26
C GLY A 592 11.37 -30.19 1.82
N GLN A 593 10.67 -31.22 1.40
CA GLN A 593 10.80 -32.62 1.91
C GLN A 593 10.57 -32.70 3.43
N ARG A 594 9.57 -31.98 3.92
CA ARG A 594 9.20 -31.97 5.33
C ARG A 594 7.68 -32.10 5.46
N ILE A 595 7.23 -32.50 6.64
CA ILE A 595 5.83 -32.64 6.98
C ILE A 595 5.43 -31.43 7.85
N ASP A 596 4.56 -30.58 7.33
CA ASP A 596 4.06 -29.38 8.01
C ASP A 596 2.67 -29.71 8.59
N LEU A 597 2.44 -29.34 9.87
CA LEU A 597 1.17 -29.47 10.59
C LEU A 597 0.56 -28.08 10.73
N PHE A 598 -0.67 -27.86 10.25
CA PHE A 598 -1.33 -26.56 10.22
C PHE A 598 -2.56 -26.54 11.13
N GLY A 599 -2.93 -25.37 11.68
CA GLY A 599 -4.12 -25.16 12.47
C GLY A 599 -3.91 -25.25 13.98
N ALA A 600 -2.67 -25.25 14.48
CA ALA A 600 -2.40 -25.23 15.91
C ALA A 600 -2.74 -23.89 16.54
N ARG A 601 -3.46 -23.89 17.69
CA ARG A 601 -3.64 -22.69 18.50
C ARG A 601 -2.38 -22.41 19.30
N VAL A 602 -2.16 -21.14 19.68
CA VAL A 602 -0.92 -20.72 20.36
C VAL A 602 -0.66 -21.52 21.64
N GLU A 603 -1.69 -21.78 22.41
CA GLU A 603 -1.60 -22.54 23.67
C GLU A 603 -1.30 -24.02 23.48
N GLN A 604 -1.56 -24.59 22.30
CA GLN A 604 -1.25 -25.98 21.98
C GLN A 604 0.20 -26.19 21.55
N LEU A 605 0.91 -25.10 21.16
CA LEU A 605 2.27 -25.21 20.63
C LEU A 605 3.23 -25.91 21.59
N PRO A 606 3.34 -25.53 22.88
CA PRO A 606 4.25 -26.21 23.79
C PRO A 606 3.93 -27.69 24.01
N GLU A 607 2.65 -28.06 24.07
CA GLU A 607 2.23 -29.46 24.23
C GLU A 607 2.58 -30.31 23.01
N ILE A 608 2.35 -29.75 21.80
CA ILE A 608 2.71 -30.39 20.53
C ILE A 608 4.24 -30.58 20.46
N TRP A 609 5.01 -29.56 20.82
CA TRP A 609 6.48 -29.65 20.84
C TRP A 609 7.00 -30.67 21.85
N GLU A 610 6.36 -30.80 23.00
CA GLU A 610 6.72 -31.78 24.02
C GLU A 610 6.65 -33.21 23.47
N GLU A 611 5.56 -33.57 22.79
CA GLU A 611 5.43 -34.87 22.15
C GLU A 611 6.42 -35.10 21.00
N LEU A 612 6.64 -34.07 20.18
CA LEU A 612 7.60 -34.18 19.07
C LEU A 612 9.05 -34.25 19.57
N VAL A 613 9.42 -33.46 20.58
CA VAL A 613 10.76 -33.50 21.18
C VAL A 613 11.04 -34.84 21.87
N ALA A 614 10.03 -35.40 22.56
CA ALA A 614 10.15 -36.73 23.18
C ALA A 614 10.39 -37.85 22.13
N ALA A 615 9.91 -37.65 20.89
CA ALA A 615 10.19 -38.57 19.77
C ALA A 615 11.49 -38.25 19.00
N GLY A 616 12.32 -37.35 19.53
CA GLY A 616 13.64 -37.02 18.95
C GLY A 616 13.61 -35.90 17.91
N PHE A 617 12.47 -35.24 17.70
CA PHE A 617 12.40 -34.09 16.80
C PHE A 617 12.98 -32.80 17.43
N GLU A 618 13.38 -31.89 16.56
CA GLU A 618 13.72 -30.50 16.89
C GLU A 618 12.92 -29.54 16.02
N SER A 619 12.96 -28.26 16.34
CA SER A 619 12.39 -27.23 15.48
C SER A 619 13.00 -27.28 14.08
N GLY A 620 12.16 -27.34 13.07
CA GLY A 620 12.58 -27.28 11.65
C GLY A 620 12.96 -25.88 11.20
N HIS A 621 12.87 -24.84 12.08
CA HIS A 621 13.13 -23.44 11.76
C HIS A 621 12.45 -22.98 10.46
N ALA A 622 11.26 -23.52 10.18
CA ALA A 622 10.50 -23.20 8.98
C ALA A 622 9.74 -21.85 9.07
N TYR A 623 10.00 -21.08 10.10
CA TYR A 623 9.51 -19.73 10.38
C TYR A 623 10.66 -18.71 10.29
N GLY A 624 10.32 -17.43 10.22
CA GLY A 624 11.30 -16.34 10.19
C GLY A 624 12.30 -16.40 9.00
N LYS A 625 13.42 -15.75 9.17
CA LYS A 625 14.51 -15.66 8.20
C LYS A 625 15.69 -16.52 8.67
N ALA A 626 15.66 -17.80 8.32
CA ALA A 626 16.66 -18.77 8.71
C ALA A 626 16.99 -19.73 7.57
N VAL A 627 18.03 -20.53 7.74
CA VAL A 627 18.35 -21.66 6.87
C VAL A 627 17.27 -22.71 7.03
N ARG A 628 16.67 -23.09 5.91
CA ARG A 628 15.58 -24.09 5.81
C ARG A 628 16.15 -25.49 5.71
N THR A 629 15.28 -26.50 5.71
CA THR A 629 15.59 -27.89 5.43
C THR A 629 16.41 -28.02 4.15
N VAL A 630 17.41 -28.91 4.14
CA VAL A 630 18.23 -29.27 2.98
C VAL A 630 17.51 -30.38 2.21
N LYS A 631 17.13 -30.12 0.97
CA LYS A 631 16.55 -31.13 0.08
C LYS A 631 17.63 -32.14 -0.34
N SER A 632 17.31 -33.42 -0.45
CA SER A 632 18.21 -34.43 -1.03
C SER A 632 17.50 -35.29 -2.07
N CYS A 633 18.27 -35.99 -2.92
CA CYS A 633 17.80 -37.18 -3.61
C CYS A 633 18.17 -38.38 -2.76
N VAL A 634 17.77 -39.58 -3.21
CA VAL A 634 17.96 -40.85 -2.46
C VAL A 634 19.39 -41.37 -2.42
N GLY A 635 20.36 -40.65 -3.02
CA GLY A 635 21.79 -40.96 -2.97
C GLY A 635 22.19 -42.28 -3.62
N THR A 636 23.43 -42.70 -3.35
CA THR A 636 24.04 -43.92 -3.88
C THR A 636 23.37 -45.20 -3.35
N ASN A 637 22.80 -45.14 -2.14
CA ASN A 637 22.25 -46.34 -1.50
C ASN A 637 20.99 -46.87 -2.23
N TRP A 638 20.24 -46.02 -2.88
CA TRP A 638 18.96 -46.36 -3.51
C TRP A 638 18.90 -46.02 -5.00
N CYS A 639 19.84 -45.26 -5.52
CA CYS A 639 19.83 -44.86 -6.93
C CYS A 639 21.03 -45.36 -7.69
N ARG A 640 20.81 -46.15 -8.74
CA ARG A 640 21.87 -46.69 -9.63
C ARG A 640 22.71 -45.64 -10.34
N PHE A 641 22.25 -44.42 -10.40
CA PHE A 641 22.94 -43.30 -11.03
C PHE A 641 23.65 -42.40 -10.02
N GLY A 642 23.49 -42.63 -8.73
CA GLY A 642 24.16 -41.87 -7.69
C GLY A 642 25.66 -42.10 -7.75
N VAL A 643 26.45 -41.03 -7.70
CA VAL A 643 27.93 -41.10 -7.68
C VAL A 643 28.49 -40.71 -6.31
N GLN A 644 27.73 -40.00 -5.49
CA GLN A 644 28.05 -39.65 -4.10
C GLN A 644 26.80 -39.81 -3.20
N ASP A 645 27.00 -40.00 -1.89
CA ASP A 645 25.91 -40.07 -0.91
C ASP A 645 25.32 -38.70 -0.58
N SER A 646 24.35 -38.28 -1.38
CA SER A 646 23.65 -36.99 -1.21
C SER A 646 22.81 -36.94 0.06
N THR A 647 22.29 -38.07 0.56
CA THR A 647 21.46 -38.07 1.76
C THR A 647 22.31 -37.81 2.99
N ALA A 648 23.39 -38.56 3.19
CA ALA A 648 24.28 -38.35 4.33
C ALA A 648 24.89 -36.94 4.33
N PHE A 649 25.31 -36.47 3.15
CA PHE A 649 25.89 -35.12 3.07
C PHE A 649 24.85 -34.01 3.30
N ALA A 650 23.63 -34.16 2.80
CA ALA A 650 22.53 -33.22 3.08
C ALA A 650 22.19 -33.18 4.58
N ILE A 651 22.16 -34.33 5.27
CA ILE A 651 21.95 -34.42 6.72
C ILE A 651 23.07 -33.67 7.46
N ARG A 652 24.33 -33.91 7.06
CA ARG A 652 25.50 -33.21 7.64
C ARG A 652 25.39 -31.69 7.48
N ILE A 653 25.04 -31.20 6.30
CA ILE A 653 24.84 -29.77 6.00
C ILE A 653 23.68 -29.20 6.83
N GLU A 654 22.55 -29.91 6.90
CA GLU A 654 21.39 -29.44 7.66
C GLU A 654 21.67 -29.36 9.15
N HIS A 655 22.37 -30.32 9.72
CA HIS A 655 22.80 -30.29 11.12
C HIS A 655 23.80 -29.17 11.42
N ARG A 656 24.67 -28.83 10.46
CA ARG A 656 25.61 -27.73 10.62
C ARG A 656 24.93 -26.36 10.64
N TYR A 657 23.97 -26.13 9.74
CA TYR A 657 23.38 -24.79 9.55
C TYR A 657 22.00 -24.63 10.18
N LYS A 658 21.55 -25.58 10.98
CA LYS A 658 20.26 -25.48 11.68
C LYS A 658 20.23 -24.28 12.63
N GLY A 659 19.14 -23.51 12.62
CA GLY A 659 18.94 -22.37 13.50
C GLY A 659 19.64 -21.08 13.09
N ILE A 660 20.50 -21.07 12.06
CA ILE A 660 21.22 -19.88 11.62
C ILE A 660 20.23 -18.85 11.05
N ARG A 661 20.27 -17.65 11.61
CA ARG A 661 19.49 -16.50 11.16
C ARG A 661 20.19 -15.79 10.00
N SER A 662 19.43 -15.22 9.09
CA SER A 662 19.94 -14.62 7.86
C SER A 662 19.04 -13.45 7.40
N PRO A 663 19.51 -12.56 6.50
CA PRO A 663 18.71 -11.44 5.98
C PRO A 663 17.41 -11.86 5.30
N HIS A 664 17.41 -13.04 4.68
CA HIS A 664 16.24 -13.67 4.07
C HIS A 664 16.29 -15.19 4.29
N LYS A 665 15.14 -15.88 4.17
CA LYS A 665 15.11 -17.36 4.24
C LYS A 665 16.01 -17.96 3.16
N LEU A 666 16.82 -18.95 3.53
CA LEU A 666 17.74 -19.69 2.65
C LEU A 666 17.22 -21.10 2.39
N LYS A 667 17.24 -21.52 1.15
CA LYS A 667 16.87 -22.86 0.71
C LYS A 667 18.08 -23.54 0.09
N SER A 668 18.22 -24.84 0.30
CA SER A 668 19.34 -25.63 -0.21
C SER A 668 18.94 -26.99 -0.68
N ALA A 669 19.81 -27.62 -1.47
CA ALA A 669 19.63 -28.98 -1.92
C ALA A 669 20.94 -29.66 -2.29
N VAL A 670 20.98 -31.01 -2.16
CA VAL A 670 22.11 -31.85 -2.52
C VAL A 670 21.65 -32.96 -3.46
N SER A 671 22.18 -32.96 -4.69
CA SER A 671 21.90 -33.98 -5.71
C SER A 671 23.07 -34.94 -5.83
N GLY A 672 22.82 -36.25 -5.74
CA GLY A 672 23.82 -37.32 -5.80
C GLY A 672 24.40 -37.62 -7.20
N CYS A 673 23.99 -36.88 -8.22
CA CYS A 673 24.53 -36.94 -9.58
C CYS A 673 24.04 -35.75 -10.42
N ILE A 674 24.58 -35.60 -11.63
CA ILE A 674 24.24 -34.52 -12.60
C ILE A 674 22.77 -34.52 -13.11
N ARG A 675 21.96 -35.54 -12.80
CA ARG A 675 20.52 -35.53 -13.10
C ARG A 675 19.71 -34.57 -12.23
N GLU A 676 20.29 -34.12 -11.15
CA GLU A 676 19.83 -33.00 -10.33
C GLU A 676 18.38 -33.16 -9.77
N CYS A 677 18.04 -34.37 -9.32
CA CYS A 677 16.72 -34.69 -8.82
C CYS A 677 16.29 -33.92 -7.57
N ALA A 678 17.24 -33.31 -6.82
CA ALA A 678 16.95 -32.45 -5.68
C ALA A 678 16.78 -30.98 -6.06
N GLU A 679 16.93 -30.60 -7.33
CA GLU A 679 16.79 -29.23 -7.84
C GLU A 679 17.80 -28.24 -7.21
N ALA A 680 19.06 -28.63 -7.10
CA ALA A 680 20.11 -27.87 -6.45
C ALA A 680 20.35 -26.50 -7.11
N GLN A 681 20.28 -26.41 -8.43
CA GLN A 681 20.48 -25.14 -9.17
C GLN A 681 19.33 -24.12 -9.01
N SER A 682 18.22 -24.51 -8.39
CA SER A 682 17.11 -23.58 -8.10
C SER A 682 17.13 -23.06 -6.64
N LYS A 683 18.24 -23.27 -5.92
CA LYS A 683 18.33 -22.98 -4.49
C LYS A 683 19.34 -21.86 -4.22
N ASP A 684 19.25 -21.27 -3.02
CA ASP A 684 20.18 -20.23 -2.56
C ASP A 684 21.64 -20.78 -2.49
N PHE A 685 21.78 -22.05 -2.14
CA PHE A 685 22.98 -22.83 -2.41
C PHE A 685 22.61 -24.29 -2.72
N GLY A 686 23.40 -24.92 -3.56
CA GLY A 686 23.15 -26.30 -3.99
C GLY A 686 24.43 -27.05 -4.31
N LEU A 687 24.40 -28.38 -4.13
CA LEU A 687 25.53 -29.24 -4.42
C LEU A 687 25.11 -30.35 -5.38
N ILE A 688 25.95 -30.59 -6.36
CA ILE A 688 25.74 -31.66 -7.33
C ILE A 688 26.97 -32.53 -7.35
N ALA A 689 26.76 -33.83 -7.10
CA ALA A 689 27.84 -34.82 -7.09
C ALA A 689 28.36 -35.10 -8.50
N THR A 690 29.69 -35.28 -8.58
CA THR A 690 30.44 -35.76 -9.74
C THR A 690 31.38 -36.87 -9.30
N GLU A 691 32.00 -37.57 -10.25
CA GLU A 691 33.02 -38.59 -9.94
C GLU A 691 34.24 -38.01 -9.21
N SER A 692 34.54 -36.71 -9.44
CA SER A 692 35.68 -36.03 -8.82
C SER A 692 35.36 -35.34 -7.49
N GLY A 693 34.12 -35.40 -6.98
CA GLY A 693 33.69 -34.73 -5.79
C GLY A 693 32.39 -33.90 -6.01
N TRP A 694 32.26 -32.77 -5.31
CA TRP A 694 31.07 -31.94 -5.34
C TRP A 694 31.28 -30.66 -6.14
N ASN A 695 30.32 -30.34 -7.00
CA ASN A 695 30.17 -29.03 -7.58
C ASN A 695 29.27 -28.19 -6.66
N VAL A 696 29.73 -27.01 -6.29
CA VAL A 696 28.99 -26.07 -5.42
C VAL A 696 28.39 -24.96 -6.25
N TYR A 697 27.08 -24.79 -6.16
CA TYR A 697 26.29 -23.76 -6.83
C TYR A 697 25.69 -22.79 -5.80
N VAL A 698 25.63 -21.50 -6.12
CA VAL A 698 25.12 -20.46 -5.22
C VAL A 698 24.18 -19.48 -5.93
N CYS A 699 23.34 -18.78 -5.15
CA CYS A 699 22.52 -17.68 -5.62
C CYS A 699 21.41 -18.04 -6.63
N GLY A 700 20.91 -19.28 -6.62
CA GLY A 700 19.73 -19.67 -7.38
C GLY A 700 18.42 -19.22 -6.71
N ASN A 701 17.33 -19.23 -7.49
CA ASN A 701 16.00 -18.90 -7.01
C ASN A 701 14.92 -19.67 -7.79
N GLY A 702 14.15 -20.48 -7.11
CA GLY A 702 12.97 -21.18 -7.67
C GLY A 702 11.64 -20.47 -7.34
N GLY A 703 11.65 -19.17 -7.03
CA GLY A 703 10.47 -18.37 -6.69
C GLY A 703 9.84 -17.66 -7.91
N SER A 704 9.14 -16.55 -7.65
CA SER A 704 8.43 -15.75 -8.66
C SER A 704 9.33 -15.15 -9.76
N LYS A 705 10.63 -15.00 -9.48
CA LYS A 705 11.65 -14.65 -10.48
C LYS A 705 12.68 -15.78 -10.52
N PRO A 706 12.44 -16.84 -11.32
CA PRO A 706 13.35 -17.99 -11.38
C PRO A 706 14.73 -17.58 -11.90
N ARG A 707 15.76 -18.14 -11.28
CA ARG A 707 17.14 -17.94 -11.67
C ARG A 707 17.94 -19.22 -11.37
N HIS A 708 18.71 -19.70 -12.32
CA HIS A 708 19.70 -20.76 -12.09
C HIS A 708 20.81 -20.26 -11.17
N ALA A 709 21.27 -21.13 -10.27
CA ALA A 709 22.42 -20.87 -9.41
C ALA A 709 23.72 -20.82 -10.24
N ASP A 710 24.63 -19.95 -9.87
CA ASP A 710 25.95 -19.87 -10.47
C ASP A 710 26.90 -20.90 -9.84
N LEU A 711 27.73 -21.47 -10.69
CA LEU A 711 28.77 -22.40 -10.25
C LEU A 711 29.86 -21.65 -9.46
N LEU A 712 30.04 -21.97 -8.18
CA LEU A 712 31.07 -21.38 -7.34
C LEU A 712 32.42 -22.11 -7.50
N THR A 713 32.39 -23.45 -7.40
CA THR A 713 33.58 -24.31 -7.54
C THR A 713 33.19 -25.72 -7.98
N THR A 714 34.14 -26.53 -8.44
CA THR A 714 33.95 -27.87 -8.96
C THR A 714 34.84 -28.92 -8.29
N GLY A 715 34.35 -30.14 -8.18
CA GLY A 715 35.14 -31.32 -7.83
C GLY A 715 35.81 -31.31 -6.45
N VAL A 716 35.17 -30.60 -5.50
CA VAL A 716 35.72 -30.50 -4.11
C VAL A 716 35.18 -31.61 -3.23
N ASP A 717 35.99 -32.00 -2.19
CA ASP A 717 35.51 -32.89 -1.15
C ASP A 717 34.50 -32.22 -0.22
N GLU A 718 33.84 -33.02 0.64
CA GLU A 718 32.81 -32.54 1.56
C GLU A 718 33.27 -31.45 2.52
N ASP A 719 34.49 -31.59 3.09
CA ASP A 719 35.00 -30.63 4.07
C ASP A 719 35.33 -29.30 3.40
N THR A 720 35.90 -29.35 2.21
CA THR A 720 36.15 -28.16 1.39
C THR A 720 34.86 -27.48 0.96
N ALA A 721 33.84 -28.27 0.58
CA ALA A 721 32.53 -27.74 0.23
C ALA A 721 31.86 -27.02 1.44
N ILE A 722 31.92 -27.63 2.63
CA ILE A 722 31.43 -27.02 3.89
C ILE A 722 32.20 -25.72 4.18
N ARG A 723 33.51 -25.72 4.08
CA ARG A 723 34.33 -24.52 4.30
C ARG A 723 33.91 -23.38 3.39
N PHE A 724 33.68 -23.63 2.11
CA PHE A 724 33.19 -22.61 1.16
C PHE A 724 31.75 -22.18 1.43
N LEU A 725 30.89 -23.07 1.90
CA LEU A 725 29.54 -22.72 2.34
C LEU A 725 29.55 -21.86 3.61
N ASP A 726 30.42 -22.15 4.59
CA ASP A 726 30.63 -21.33 5.78
C ASP A 726 30.97 -19.88 5.40
N ARG A 727 31.96 -19.72 4.51
CA ARG A 727 32.38 -18.41 4.00
C ARG A 727 31.25 -17.72 3.23
N PHE A 728 30.58 -18.42 2.33
CA PHE A 728 29.47 -17.89 1.53
C PHE A 728 28.32 -17.41 2.40
N LEU A 729 27.83 -18.25 3.31
CA LEU A 729 26.70 -17.92 4.17
C LEU A 729 27.03 -16.74 5.07
N MET A 730 28.22 -16.74 5.70
CA MET A 730 28.61 -15.66 6.61
C MET A 730 28.87 -14.35 5.84
N PHE A 731 29.47 -14.42 4.65
CA PHE A 731 29.68 -13.25 3.81
C PHE A 731 28.33 -12.63 3.37
N TYR A 732 27.37 -13.48 2.97
CA TYR A 732 26.00 -13.03 2.68
C TYR A 732 25.31 -12.43 3.91
N ILE A 733 25.42 -13.04 5.09
CA ILE A 733 24.82 -12.53 6.34
C ILE A 733 25.39 -11.15 6.70
N ARG A 734 26.69 -10.93 6.48
CA ARG A 734 27.34 -9.64 6.77
C ARG A 734 26.96 -8.53 5.78
N THR A 735 26.82 -8.85 4.50
CA THR A 735 26.80 -7.85 3.41
C THR A 735 25.46 -7.65 2.73
N ALA A 736 24.50 -8.58 2.88
CA ALA A 736 23.20 -8.44 2.26
C ALA A 736 22.29 -7.49 3.05
N ASP A 737 21.49 -6.70 2.31
CA ASP A 737 20.47 -5.87 2.90
C ASP A 737 19.28 -6.67 3.44
N ARG A 738 18.43 -5.98 4.19
CA ARG A 738 17.19 -6.56 4.74
C ARG A 738 16.30 -7.13 3.63
N LEU A 739 15.84 -8.37 3.84
CA LEU A 739 14.95 -9.11 2.92
C LEU A 739 15.52 -9.34 1.52
N MET A 740 16.83 -9.16 1.34
CA MET A 740 17.49 -9.39 0.05
C MET A 740 17.77 -10.87 -0.14
N ARG A 741 17.27 -11.48 -1.22
CA ARG A 741 17.60 -12.85 -1.62
C ARG A 741 19.04 -12.93 -2.12
N THR A 742 19.66 -14.09 -1.99
CA THR A 742 21.03 -14.36 -2.48
C THR A 742 21.17 -14.04 -3.98
N SER A 743 20.16 -14.37 -4.79
CA SER A 743 20.14 -14.06 -6.22
C SER A 743 20.20 -12.56 -6.50
N VAL A 744 19.37 -11.76 -5.82
CA VAL A 744 19.36 -10.29 -5.96
C VAL A 744 20.62 -9.66 -5.37
N TRP A 745 21.16 -10.24 -4.30
CA TRP A 745 22.40 -9.79 -3.70
C TRP A 745 23.58 -9.95 -4.66
N LEU A 746 23.67 -11.11 -5.33
CA LEU A 746 24.70 -11.35 -6.34
C LEU A 746 24.54 -10.45 -7.58
N ASP A 747 23.30 -10.23 -8.05
CA ASP A 747 23.02 -9.35 -9.20
C ASP A 747 23.39 -7.88 -8.93
N LYS A 748 23.40 -7.46 -7.66
CA LYS A 748 23.84 -6.11 -7.23
C LYS A 748 25.33 -6.03 -6.87
N MET A 749 26.03 -7.15 -6.83
CA MET A 749 27.45 -7.21 -6.46
C MET A 749 28.32 -6.82 -7.65
N ASP A 750 29.18 -5.82 -7.46
CA ASP A 750 30.16 -5.43 -8.49
C ASP A 750 31.09 -6.63 -8.76
N GLY A 751 31.25 -6.99 -10.04
CA GLY A 751 32.00 -8.18 -10.46
C GLY A 751 31.25 -9.51 -10.33
N GLY A 752 30.03 -9.51 -9.76
CA GLY A 752 29.13 -10.66 -9.72
C GLY A 752 29.78 -11.94 -9.17
N ILE A 753 29.55 -13.07 -9.86
CA ILE A 753 30.04 -14.38 -9.42
C ILE A 753 31.57 -14.48 -9.38
N GLU A 754 32.28 -13.76 -10.25
CA GLU A 754 33.76 -13.79 -10.23
C GLU A 754 34.31 -13.13 -8.97
N HIS A 755 33.77 -11.97 -8.58
CA HIS A 755 34.12 -11.36 -7.30
C HIS A 755 33.80 -12.28 -6.12
N LEU A 756 32.63 -12.94 -6.15
CA LEU A 756 32.25 -13.88 -5.09
C LEU A 756 33.23 -15.07 -5.02
N ARG A 757 33.67 -15.60 -6.17
CA ARG A 757 34.73 -16.64 -6.23
C ARG A 757 36.05 -16.16 -5.63
N ASP A 758 36.44 -14.94 -5.98
CA ASP A 758 37.67 -14.34 -5.43
C ASP A 758 37.62 -14.27 -3.91
N VAL A 759 36.49 -13.83 -3.34
CA VAL A 759 36.33 -13.71 -1.89
C VAL A 759 36.23 -15.08 -1.21
N ILE A 760 35.39 -15.98 -1.73
CA ILE A 760 35.04 -17.24 -1.03
C ILE A 760 36.08 -18.32 -1.28
N VAL A 761 36.48 -18.51 -2.56
CA VAL A 761 37.35 -19.61 -2.94
C VAL A 761 38.84 -19.23 -2.82
N ARG A 762 39.19 -18.03 -3.37
CA ARG A 762 40.61 -17.56 -3.40
C ARG A 762 41.00 -16.74 -2.19
N ASP A 763 40.05 -16.39 -1.31
CA ASP A 763 40.26 -15.56 -0.11
C ASP A 763 40.97 -14.23 -0.38
N SER A 764 40.59 -13.57 -1.48
CA SER A 764 41.23 -12.33 -1.96
C SER A 764 41.18 -11.17 -0.94
N LEU A 765 40.21 -11.18 -0.02
CA LEU A 765 40.07 -10.18 1.05
C LEU A 765 40.81 -10.61 2.33
N GLY A 766 41.34 -11.84 2.43
CA GLY A 766 41.99 -12.37 3.61
C GLY A 766 41.09 -12.54 4.82
N ILE A 767 39.79 -12.70 4.61
CA ILE A 767 38.76 -12.82 5.68
C ILE A 767 38.19 -14.23 5.82
N GLY A 768 38.64 -15.19 5.03
CA GLY A 768 38.09 -16.54 4.98
C GLY A 768 38.09 -17.23 6.34
N VAL A 769 39.21 -17.19 7.07
CA VAL A 769 39.34 -17.78 8.42
C VAL A 769 38.38 -17.09 9.40
N GLU A 770 38.21 -15.79 9.33
CA GLU A 770 37.30 -15.06 10.21
C GLU A 770 35.82 -15.45 9.94
N LEU A 771 35.42 -15.60 8.67
CA LEU A 771 34.08 -16.06 8.29
C LEU A 771 33.81 -17.49 8.79
N GLU A 772 34.81 -18.40 8.67
CA GLU A 772 34.72 -19.76 9.16
C GLU A 772 34.60 -19.81 10.70
N GLN A 773 35.40 -19.01 11.43
CA GLN A 773 35.32 -18.92 12.88
C GLN A 773 33.98 -18.37 13.39
N GLN A 774 33.43 -17.36 12.73
CA GLN A 774 32.11 -16.84 13.07
C GLN A 774 31.02 -17.87 12.83
N MET A 775 31.05 -18.58 11.69
CA MET A 775 30.12 -19.66 11.43
C MET A 775 30.26 -20.77 12.48
N GLN A 776 31.51 -21.16 12.84
CA GLN A 776 31.73 -22.18 13.83
C GLN A 776 31.19 -21.77 15.22
N GLY A 777 31.31 -20.50 15.59
CA GLY A 777 30.75 -19.97 16.83
C GLY A 777 29.22 -20.13 16.88
N LEU A 778 28.53 -19.88 15.77
CA LEU A 778 27.06 -20.09 15.67
C LEU A 778 26.69 -21.58 15.74
N VAL A 779 27.50 -22.45 15.14
CA VAL A 779 27.30 -23.91 15.20
C VAL A 779 27.46 -24.44 16.60
N ASP A 780 28.51 -24.02 17.30
CA ASP A 780 28.85 -24.50 18.64
C ASP A 780 27.86 -24.02 19.72
N THR A 781 27.22 -22.87 19.50
CA THR A 781 26.28 -22.28 20.45
C THR A 781 24.80 -22.59 20.11
N TYR A 782 24.55 -23.43 19.09
CA TYR A 782 23.20 -23.80 18.73
C TYR A 782 22.44 -24.49 19.86
N ALA A 783 21.22 -24.03 20.12
CA ALA A 783 20.28 -24.68 21.02
C ALA A 783 18.87 -24.74 20.36
N CYS A 784 18.17 -25.85 20.55
CA CYS A 784 16.83 -26.00 20.03
C CYS A 784 15.85 -25.12 20.83
N GLU A 785 15.23 -24.15 20.19
CA GLU A 785 14.32 -23.19 20.83
C GLU A 785 13.09 -23.86 21.42
N TRP A 786 12.55 -24.92 20.81
CA TRP A 786 11.44 -25.67 21.39
C TRP A 786 11.82 -26.30 22.72
N LYS A 787 13.02 -26.91 22.83
CA LYS A 787 13.53 -27.45 24.09
C LYS A 787 13.72 -26.35 25.12
N GLY A 788 14.21 -25.18 24.72
CA GLY A 788 14.34 -24.01 25.60
C GLY A 788 13.02 -23.54 26.18
N VAL A 789 11.96 -23.51 25.38
CA VAL A 789 10.60 -23.18 25.89
C VAL A 789 10.08 -24.24 26.85
N LEU A 790 10.28 -25.54 26.55
CA LEU A 790 9.79 -26.63 27.41
C LEU A 790 10.51 -26.70 28.77
N GLN A 791 11.75 -26.26 28.84
CA GLN A 791 12.58 -26.28 30.05
C GLN A 791 12.39 -25.05 30.93
N ASP A 792 11.84 -23.96 30.40
CA ASP A 792 11.68 -22.67 31.08
C ASP A 792 10.17 -22.36 31.29
N PRO A 793 9.66 -22.44 32.54
CA PRO A 793 8.27 -22.13 32.82
C PRO A 793 7.85 -20.69 32.41
N ALA A 794 8.76 -19.72 32.49
CA ALA A 794 8.46 -18.35 32.12
C ALA A 794 8.29 -18.23 30.59
N LYS A 795 9.14 -18.88 29.80
CA LYS A 795 9.01 -18.96 28.34
C LYS A 795 7.75 -19.75 27.94
N ARG A 796 7.46 -20.88 28.62
CA ARG A 796 6.23 -21.66 28.36
C ARG A 796 4.97 -20.83 28.64
N ALA A 797 4.99 -19.95 29.61
CA ALA A 797 3.88 -19.07 29.94
C ALA A 797 3.57 -18.03 28.83
N LEU A 798 4.46 -17.76 27.89
CA LEU A 798 4.22 -16.89 26.74
C LEU A 798 3.21 -17.47 25.74
N PHE A 799 2.99 -18.78 25.77
CA PHE A 799 2.10 -19.53 24.88
C PHE A 799 0.75 -19.84 25.56
N ARG A 800 0.30 -19.00 26.48
CA ARG A 800 -1.01 -19.14 27.10
C ARG A 800 -2.12 -18.69 26.15
N PRO A 801 -3.35 -19.26 26.26
CA PRO A 801 -4.50 -18.66 25.59
C PRO A 801 -4.68 -17.24 26.07
N ASP A 802 -5.16 -16.38 25.20
CA ASP A 802 -5.56 -15.03 25.60
C ASP A 802 -6.53 -15.14 26.79
N PRO A 803 -6.29 -14.45 27.91
CA PRO A 803 -7.11 -14.62 29.10
C PRO A 803 -8.57 -14.26 28.82
N VAL A 804 -9.45 -15.22 29.01
CA VAL A 804 -10.90 -15.02 28.89
C VAL A 804 -11.41 -14.44 30.21
N ALA A 805 -11.28 -13.14 30.37
CA ALA A 805 -12.00 -12.46 31.47
C ALA A 805 -13.45 -12.29 31.04
N ARG A 806 -14.35 -13.21 31.48
CA ARG A 806 -15.79 -12.99 31.38
C ARG A 806 -16.20 -12.07 32.51
N VAL A 807 -16.28 -10.79 32.23
CA VAL A 807 -16.88 -9.84 33.19
C VAL A 807 -18.34 -9.67 32.79
N HIS A 808 -19.24 -10.23 33.58
CA HIS A 808 -20.68 -9.91 33.53
C HIS A 808 -20.92 -8.66 34.38
N LEU A 809 -21.29 -7.56 33.74
CA LEU A 809 -21.74 -6.35 34.41
C LEU A 809 -23.09 -5.88 33.83
N PRO A 810 -23.99 -5.35 34.70
CA PRO A 810 -25.29 -4.88 34.24
C PRO A 810 -25.19 -3.58 33.41
N ILE A 811 -26.15 -3.40 32.57
CA ILE A 811 -26.32 -2.30 31.60
C ILE A 811 -26.36 -0.97 32.34
N VAL A 812 -25.46 -0.03 32.08
CA VAL A 812 -25.66 1.43 31.96
C VAL A 812 -24.32 2.16 31.73
N GLN A 813 -24.20 2.97 30.66
CA GLN A 813 -23.14 3.94 30.30
C GLN A 813 -21.72 3.37 30.08
N ARG A 814 -20.97 3.91 29.13
CA ARG A 814 -19.51 3.63 28.96
C ARG A 814 -18.84 3.74 30.33
N GLN A 815 -18.15 2.70 30.75
CA GLN A 815 -17.49 2.64 32.04
C GLN A 815 -16.07 2.06 31.91
N PHE A 816 -15.22 2.45 32.85
CA PHE A 816 -13.90 1.85 32.96
C PHE A 816 -14.00 0.46 33.59
N VAL A 817 -13.64 -0.55 32.83
CA VAL A 817 -13.64 -1.96 33.26
C VAL A 817 -12.20 -2.42 33.47
N ARG A 818 -11.92 -3.04 34.60
CA ARG A 818 -10.61 -3.66 34.86
C ARG A 818 -10.46 -4.88 33.97
N LEU A 819 -9.51 -4.85 33.02
CA LEU A 819 -9.26 -5.94 32.08
C LEU A 819 -8.03 -6.78 32.44
N ALA A 820 -7.00 -6.17 33.03
CA ALA A 820 -5.75 -6.85 33.35
C ALA A 820 -5.02 -6.16 34.51
N SER A 821 -3.92 -6.77 34.96
CA SER A 821 -2.94 -6.16 35.86
C SER A 821 -1.74 -5.67 35.03
N VAL A 822 -1.08 -4.63 35.48
CA VAL A 822 0.15 -4.11 34.85
C VAL A 822 1.23 -5.19 34.70
N SER A 823 1.33 -6.10 35.70
CA SER A 823 2.30 -7.21 35.67
C SER A 823 2.01 -8.30 34.63
N GLU A 824 0.81 -8.32 34.03
CA GLU A 824 0.43 -9.31 33.04
C GLU A 824 0.81 -8.87 31.62
N VAL A 825 1.04 -7.57 31.40
CA VAL A 825 1.40 -7.03 30.09
C VAL A 825 2.92 -6.92 29.98
N PRO A 826 3.53 -7.58 29.00
CA PRO A 826 4.98 -7.48 28.77
C PRO A 826 5.43 -6.05 28.47
N ARG A 827 6.65 -5.70 28.89
CA ARG A 827 7.29 -4.43 28.51
C ARG A 827 7.47 -4.40 26.99
N ASP A 828 7.14 -3.25 26.37
CA ASP A 828 7.15 -3.06 24.91
C ASP A 828 6.43 -4.18 24.14
N GLY A 829 5.38 -4.70 24.77
CA GLY A 829 4.56 -5.80 24.27
C GLY A 829 3.08 -5.55 24.47
N SER A 830 2.32 -6.61 24.38
CA SER A 830 0.86 -6.57 24.43
C SER A 830 0.25 -7.89 24.88
N ILE A 831 -0.99 -7.80 25.31
CA ILE A 831 -1.86 -8.97 25.57
C ILE A 831 -3.21 -8.75 24.87
N ALA A 832 -3.95 -9.83 24.62
CA ALA A 832 -5.36 -9.77 24.23
C ALA A 832 -6.23 -10.21 25.38
N VAL A 833 -7.32 -9.48 25.61
CA VAL A 833 -8.31 -9.77 26.65
C VAL A 833 -9.69 -9.80 26.02
N THR A 834 -10.53 -10.75 26.40
CA THR A 834 -11.90 -10.85 25.90
C THR A 834 -12.86 -10.09 26.82
N TYR A 835 -13.68 -9.23 26.22
CA TYR A 835 -14.77 -8.50 26.89
C TYR A 835 -16.07 -8.72 26.12
N GLY A 836 -17.01 -9.45 26.69
CA GLY A 836 -18.18 -9.95 25.96
C GLY A 836 -17.74 -10.79 24.75
N ASP A 837 -18.22 -10.44 23.56
CA ASP A 837 -17.87 -11.10 22.31
C ASP A 837 -16.68 -10.42 21.59
N THR A 838 -16.09 -9.39 22.20
CA THR A 838 -15.02 -8.58 21.59
C THR A 838 -13.68 -8.87 22.27
N GLN A 839 -12.63 -8.98 21.48
CA GLN A 839 -11.26 -9.01 21.98
C GLN A 839 -10.62 -7.62 21.93
N ILE A 840 -10.06 -7.22 23.07
CA ILE A 840 -9.32 -5.96 23.26
C ILE A 840 -7.83 -6.28 23.33
N ALA A 841 -7.04 -5.59 22.54
CA ALA A 841 -5.58 -5.63 22.61
C ALA A 841 -5.09 -4.50 23.54
N ILE A 842 -4.29 -4.83 24.55
CA ILE A 842 -3.69 -3.88 25.49
C ILE A 842 -2.19 -3.84 25.22
N PHE A 843 -1.64 -2.65 25.07
CA PHE A 843 -0.23 -2.40 24.71
C PHE A 843 0.46 -1.59 25.79
N HIS A 844 1.72 -1.90 26.04
CA HIS A 844 2.61 -1.15 26.92
C HIS A 844 3.82 -0.61 26.14
N VAL A 845 4.02 0.69 26.16
CA VAL A 845 5.19 1.38 25.61
C VAL A 845 6.08 1.82 26.77
N SER A 846 7.01 0.96 27.18
CA SER A 846 7.74 1.09 28.44
C SER A 846 8.62 2.34 28.53
N ALA A 847 9.26 2.74 27.43
CA ALA A 847 10.13 3.93 27.37
C ALA A 847 9.39 5.25 27.64
N ARG A 848 8.06 5.28 27.47
CA ARG A 848 7.20 6.43 27.75
C ARG A 848 6.26 6.20 28.93
N ASN A 849 6.26 5.00 29.47
CA ASN A 849 5.28 4.54 30.46
C ASN A 849 3.81 4.81 30.01
N GLU A 850 3.55 4.62 28.71
CA GLU A 850 2.23 4.83 28.09
C GLU A 850 1.51 3.51 27.87
N TRP A 851 0.18 3.53 28.05
CA TRP A 851 -0.69 2.37 27.93
C TRP A 851 -1.79 2.66 26.91
N TYR A 852 -2.06 1.68 26.03
CA TYR A 852 -3.05 1.82 24.96
C TYR A 852 -3.93 0.58 24.89
N ALA A 853 -5.18 0.76 24.47
CA ALA A 853 -6.10 -0.33 24.20
C ALA A 853 -6.79 -0.12 22.85
N THR A 854 -6.85 -1.19 22.06
CA THR A 854 -7.52 -1.19 20.76
C THR A 854 -8.36 -2.45 20.57
N GLN A 855 -9.19 -2.50 19.54
CA GLN A 855 -9.70 -3.79 19.08
C GLN A 855 -8.53 -4.73 18.75
N ASN A 856 -8.71 -6.05 18.97
CA ASN A 856 -7.71 -7.05 18.59
C ASN A 856 -7.89 -7.57 17.17
N SER A 857 -9.04 -7.33 16.54
CA SER A 857 -9.33 -7.76 15.16
C SER A 857 -8.56 -6.92 14.13
N CYS A 858 -7.92 -7.59 13.19
CA CYS A 858 -7.31 -6.95 12.03
C CYS A 858 -8.42 -6.50 11.06
N PRO A 859 -8.47 -5.22 10.64
CA PRO A 859 -9.56 -4.73 9.79
C PRO A 859 -9.61 -5.37 8.39
N HIS A 860 -8.51 -5.99 7.92
CA HIS A 860 -8.45 -6.63 6.61
C HIS A 860 -9.07 -8.04 6.56
N THR A 861 -8.95 -8.80 7.63
CA THR A 861 -9.37 -10.23 7.67
C THR A 861 -10.23 -10.58 8.86
N GLN A 862 -10.51 -9.62 9.74
CA GLN A 862 -11.21 -9.82 11.01
C GLN A 862 -10.51 -10.83 11.95
N ALA A 863 -9.28 -11.23 11.64
CA ALA A 863 -8.50 -12.13 12.50
C ALA A 863 -8.06 -11.40 13.78
N MET A 864 -8.19 -12.06 14.93
CA MET A 864 -7.86 -11.54 16.26
C MET A 864 -6.34 -11.61 16.51
N VAL A 865 -5.58 -10.64 15.98
CA VAL A 865 -4.11 -10.75 15.90
C VAL A 865 -3.34 -9.47 16.25
N LEU A 866 -3.98 -8.31 16.43
CA LEU A 866 -3.24 -7.06 16.64
C LEU A 866 -2.38 -7.08 17.90
N ALA A 867 -2.82 -7.72 18.97
CA ALA A 867 -2.01 -7.96 20.17
C ALA A 867 -0.73 -8.77 19.92
N ARG A 868 -0.59 -9.40 18.76
CA ARG A 868 0.60 -10.16 18.36
C ARG A 868 1.52 -9.36 17.44
N GLY A 869 1.19 -8.07 17.24
CA GLY A 869 1.94 -7.14 16.40
C GLY A 869 3.21 -6.62 17.08
N ILE A 870 4.04 -5.94 16.28
CA ILE A 870 5.24 -5.26 16.76
C ILE A 870 4.84 -3.85 17.20
N VAL A 871 5.11 -3.52 18.46
CA VAL A 871 4.93 -2.18 19.02
C VAL A 871 6.18 -1.34 18.73
N GLY A 872 6.00 -0.08 18.38
CA GLY A 872 7.07 0.86 18.10
C GLY A 872 6.54 2.27 17.89
N ASP A 873 7.26 3.11 17.16
CA ASP A 873 6.78 4.44 16.79
C ASP A 873 7.02 4.77 15.30
N ALA A 874 6.42 5.85 14.84
CA ALA A 874 6.69 6.51 13.58
C ALA A 874 6.75 8.01 13.85
N HIS A 875 7.90 8.64 13.64
CA HIS A 875 8.13 10.05 13.95
C HIS A 875 7.61 10.47 15.34
N GLY A 876 7.81 9.59 16.34
CA GLY A 876 7.33 9.81 17.70
C GLY A 876 5.87 9.41 17.98
N THR A 877 5.10 8.99 16.99
CA THR A 877 3.73 8.48 17.16
C THR A 877 3.77 6.99 17.51
N PRO A 878 3.25 6.55 18.67
CA PRO A 878 3.25 5.14 19.04
C PRO A 878 2.34 4.34 18.10
N LYS A 879 2.81 3.19 17.64
CA LYS A 879 2.10 2.36 16.66
C LYS A 879 2.21 0.88 16.94
N VAL A 880 1.29 0.11 16.36
CA VAL A 880 1.38 -1.35 16.24
C VAL A 880 1.40 -1.76 14.76
N ALA A 881 2.26 -2.71 14.40
CA ALA A 881 2.29 -3.31 13.08
C ALA A 881 1.54 -4.65 13.10
N CYS A 882 0.50 -4.77 12.27
CA CYS A 882 -0.28 -6.00 12.12
C CYS A 882 0.62 -7.19 11.72
N PRO A 883 0.57 -8.33 12.43
CA PRO A 883 1.43 -9.47 12.13
C PRO A 883 1.15 -10.12 10.76
N LEU A 884 -0.10 -10.04 10.27
CA LEU A 884 -0.50 -10.65 9.01
C LEU A 884 -0.19 -9.76 7.80
N HIS A 885 -0.59 -8.49 7.85
CA HIS A 885 -0.55 -7.58 6.70
C HIS A 885 0.58 -6.56 6.76
N LYS A 886 1.30 -6.49 7.89
CA LYS A 886 2.38 -5.51 8.15
C LYS A 886 1.92 -4.05 8.02
N LYS A 887 0.60 -3.80 8.03
CA LYS A 887 0.03 -2.46 8.14
C LYS A 887 0.20 -1.95 9.55
N THR A 888 0.49 -0.66 9.68
CA THR A 888 0.76 -0.01 10.97
C THR A 888 -0.39 0.89 11.37
N PHE A 889 -0.73 0.87 12.65
CA PHE A 889 -1.84 1.64 13.21
C PHE A 889 -1.34 2.49 14.37
N ASP A 890 -1.73 3.76 14.41
CA ASP A 890 -1.50 4.65 15.55
C ASP A 890 -2.27 4.13 16.76
N LEU A 891 -1.59 3.96 17.87
CA LEU A 891 -2.20 3.47 19.11
C LEU A 891 -3.04 4.52 19.84
N ARG A 892 -2.93 5.81 19.48
CA ARG A 892 -3.71 6.91 20.07
C ARG A 892 -5.02 7.15 19.34
N SER A 893 -4.95 7.20 18.00
CA SER A 893 -6.11 7.51 17.15
C SER A 893 -6.74 6.27 16.51
N GLY A 894 -5.98 5.19 16.35
CA GLY A 894 -6.39 4.01 15.60
C GLY A 894 -6.16 4.10 14.11
N ASP A 895 -5.65 5.23 13.61
CA ASP A 895 -5.47 5.46 12.17
C ASP A 895 -4.42 4.56 11.57
N CYS A 896 -4.65 4.12 10.34
CA CYS A 896 -3.65 3.39 9.59
C CYS A 896 -2.55 4.33 9.08
N LEU A 897 -1.33 4.17 9.59
CA LEU A 897 -0.15 4.92 9.18
C LEU A 897 0.48 4.42 7.86
N SER A 898 0.10 3.23 7.42
CA SER A 898 0.46 2.70 6.10
C SER A 898 -0.75 2.89 5.20
N ALA A 899 -0.69 3.74 4.17
CA ALA A 899 -1.80 4.03 3.27
C ALA A 899 -2.63 2.77 2.89
N ASP A 900 -3.96 2.93 2.73
CA ASP A 900 -4.94 1.96 2.23
C ASP A 900 -5.47 0.89 3.24
N ALA A 901 -5.66 1.24 4.51
CA ALA A 901 -6.36 0.33 5.43
C ALA A 901 -7.36 1.09 6.32
N PRO A 902 -8.49 0.49 6.67
CA PRO A 902 -9.40 1.05 7.65
C PRO A 902 -8.73 1.24 9.02
N SER A 903 -9.16 2.26 9.76
CA SER A 903 -8.73 2.49 11.14
C SER A 903 -9.17 1.36 12.07
N ILE A 904 -8.52 1.24 13.22
CA ILE A 904 -8.92 0.33 14.29
C ILE A 904 -9.58 1.12 15.43
N ALA A 905 -10.53 0.52 16.13
CA ALA A 905 -11.12 1.14 17.29
C ALA A 905 -10.08 1.24 18.43
N VAL A 906 -10.00 2.40 19.07
CA VAL A 906 -9.16 2.67 20.24
C VAL A 906 -10.05 2.96 21.44
N PHE A 907 -9.56 2.61 22.63
CA PHE A 907 -10.30 2.75 23.88
C PHE A 907 -9.46 3.46 24.93
N PRO A 908 -10.01 4.45 25.65
CA PRO A 908 -9.29 5.12 26.74
C PRO A 908 -8.84 4.13 27.83
N VAL A 909 -7.60 4.32 28.29
CA VAL A 909 -6.97 3.47 29.32
C VAL A 909 -6.66 4.30 30.56
N ARG A 910 -6.87 3.70 31.74
CA ARG A 910 -6.52 4.25 33.06
C ARG A 910 -5.81 3.20 33.89
N ILE A 911 -4.71 3.57 34.53
CA ILE A 911 -3.98 2.70 35.44
C ILE A 911 -4.25 3.13 36.87
N GLU A 912 -4.78 2.24 37.69
CA GLU A 912 -5.06 2.48 39.10
C GLU A 912 -4.75 1.23 39.94
N ASP A 913 -4.04 1.39 41.02
CA ASP A 913 -3.69 0.32 41.98
C ASP A 913 -3.13 -0.96 41.32
N GLY A 914 -2.28 -0.77 40.29
CA GLY A 914 -1.69 -1.87 39.51
C GLY A 914 -2.69 -2.59 38.58
N GLY A 915 -3.93 -2.11 38.46
CA GLY A 915 -4.93 -2.58 37.51
C GLY A 915 -4.97 -1.72 36.24
N ILE A 916 -5.28 -2.35 35.13
CA ILE A 916 -5.51 -1.69 33.82
C ILE A 916 -6.99 -1.64 33.58
N TYR A 917 -7.53 -0.42 33.54
CA TYR A 917 -8.94 -0.13 33.30
C TYR A 917 -9.11 0.46 31.90
N VAL A 918 -10.05 -0.08 31.13
CA VAL A 918 -10.35 0.35 29.75
C VAL A 918 -11.80 0.81 29.67
N GLU A 919 -12.05 1.96 29.04
CA GLU A 919 -13.40 2.49 28.84
C GLU A 919 -14.08 1.75 27.69
N LEU A 920 -15.06 0.94 28.01
CA LEU A 920 -15.76 0.08 27.06
C LEU A 920 -17.27 0.33 27.09
N PRO A 921 -17.98 0.11 25.95
CA PRO A 921 -19.44 0.11 25.94
C PRO A 921 -19.97 -1.09 26.76
N PRO A 922 -21.17 -1.01 27.29
CA PRO A 922 -21.77 -2.14 28.01
C PRO A 922 -21.93 -3.34 27.08
N VAL A 923 -21.77 -4.55 27.60
CA VAL A 923 -22.01 -5.79 26.85
C VAL A 923 -23.50 -5.90 26.60
N ALA A 924 -23.94 -6.00 25.35
CA ALA A 924 -25.32 -6.27 25.02
C ALA A 924 -25.70 -7.68 25.52
N GLU A 925 -26.76 -7.79 26.34
CA GLU A 925 -27.32 -9.08 26.66
C GLU A 925 -27.87 -9.75 25.41
N GLN A 926 -27.33 -10.91 25.06
CA GLN A 926 -27.99 -11.79 24.10
C GLN A 926 -29.30 -12.24 24.72
N ARG A 927 -30.42 -11.80 24.17
CA ARG A 927 -31.72 -12.44 24.47
C ARG A 927 -31.61 -13.86 23.91
N SER A 928 -31.68 -14.82 24.83
CA SER A 928 -31.80 -16.25 24.59
C SER A 928 -33.02 -16.60 23.72
#